data_e54d4de27644e85236e3c1fa459dd0e8
#
_entry.id   e54d4de27644e85236e3c1fa459dd0e8
#
_cell.length_a   1.000
_cell.length_b   1.000
_cell.length_c   1.000
_cell.angle_alpha   90.00
_cell.angle_beta   90.00
_cell.angle_gamma   90.00
#
_symmetry.space_group_name_H-M   'P 1'
#
loop_
_entity.id
_entity.type
_entity.pdbx_description
1 polymer ?
#
loop_
_entity_poly.entity_id
_entity_poly.type
_entity_poly.pdbx_seq_one_letter_code
_entity_poly.pdbx_strand_id
1 'polypeptide(L)'
;MNQLRTRVFIIKWVLLLAVMSPLEAQDIFVIKSQKTRQSLFPAFNAEYFEDKTGKLSFEQVQQQHFIPNRASSLNFGYSSSTFWIRLQLQNASAANDWRFLSFIPYHNYLDYWQQTSPNTWKHIQTGWMYPFASRGNFEHVGFAFPLDLPQGSITTIYFKLSGYDPLTFPLELIQKQSLDLRFQLENLYYGIYFGILAVMLLYNLFIYVTLRDRNYLYYVAYILCLLIIFSSSTGYLFRYIHPDLPLINLYSSRITMGVIVIMTSLFAIHFLELKKYILWFYKLFLIDIGLAVLAIIVTGTELYSSATNDLLSIHSPLLLLAGILAWRRGNQSARYYVLAWSIFIIGATTITLRNMGLLPINAFTTHTVEIGSALEIILLSLALADKYRILRIEKEKATYEALIIQQKANEELEGKVKERTLELSESNTELRQINEELDATLHTVRLQKNEIEEQNIQINDSIHYAQRIQQAILPLEHRMKEILPPHFLLYRPRDIVSGDFYWAEKLGDKAFLIVGDCTGHGVPGAFMTMLGIQAINQIVLQKGVEAPHQILNLLDEMLPSLLKSENTSVNDGMDIAVVVLDTQQQTLSFAGAKSPLLMIQEGHLVEIKGNNFAINGFRSKSSLDESYTLHSFPLSTNTQFFLSTDGFQDQFGGDRGRKFMKRRFKNLLSTLAPHSVETQQLMLENELDSWMDGYRQLDDILVLGIKASLL
;
A
#
# COMPACT_ATOMS: atom_id res chain seq x y z
N MET A 1 -31.21 -31.23 -41.79
CA MET A 1 -32.16 -30.29 -41.15
C MET A 1 -31.48 -29.18 -40.30
N ASN A 2 -30.35 -29.41 -39.68
CA ASN A 2 -29.67 -28.38 -38.89
C ASN A 2 -28.95 -27.30 -39.73
N GLN A 3 -28.40 -27.61 -40.89
CA GLN A 3 -27.73 -26.61 -41.76
C GLN A 3 -28.72 -25.62 -42.42
N LEU A 4 -29.96 -26.02 -42.63
CA LEU A 4 -30.99 -25.10 -43.19
C LEU A 4 -31.45 -24.09 -42.14
N ARG A 5 -31.55 -24.47 -40.85
CA ARG A 5 -31.94 -23.57 -39.75
C ARG A 5 -30.87 -22.49 -39.48
N THR A 6 -29.59 -22.85 -39.57
CA THR A 6 -28.49 -21.89 -39.41
C THR A 6 -28.42 -20.89 -40.56
N ARG A 7 -28.66 -21.34 -41.81
CA ARG A 7 -28.69 -20.41 -42.95
C ARG A 7 -29.92 -19.47 -42.92
N VAL A 8 -31.06 -19.94 -42.48
CA VAL A 8 -32.28 -19.10 -42.31
C VAL A 8 -32.09 -18.09 -41.17
N PHE A 9 -31.36 -18.48 -40.10
CA PHE A 9 -31.06 -17.58 -39.00
C PHE A 9 -30.07 -16.47 -39.43
N ILE A 10 -29.03 -16.79 -40.16
CA ILE A 10 -28.05 -15.82 -40.70
C ILE A 10 -28.71 -14.90 -41.73
N ILE A 11 -29.57 -15.43 -42.61
CA ILE A 11 -30.30 -14.61 -43.61
C ILE A 11 -31.32 -13.67 -42.91
N LYS A 12 -31.98 -14.10 -41.84
CA LYS A 12 -32.83 -13.20 -41.03
C LYS A 12 -32.03 -12.07 -40.36
N TRP A 13 -30.82 -12.33 -39.88
CA TRP A 13 -29.96 -11.30 -39.33
C TRP A 13 -29.39 -10.36 -40.39
N VAL A 14 -29.02 -10.88 -41.55
CA VAL A 14 -28.58 -10.07 -42.71
C VAL A 14 -29.71 -9.24 -43.28
N LEU A 15 -30.94 -9.77 -43.34
CA LEU A 15 -32.14 -9.03 -43.75
C LEU A 15 -32.58 -7.99 -42.70
N LEU A 16 -32.35 -8.24 -41.40
CA LEU A 16 -32.59 -7.23 -40.35
C LEU A 16 -31.59 -6.07 -40.42
N LEU A 17 -30.38 -6.34 -40.89
CA LEU A 17 -29.34 -5.31 -41.16
C LEU A 17 -29.59 -4.56 -42.49
N ALA A 18 -30.28 -5.15 -43.43
CA ALA A 18 -30.58 -4.55 -44.76
C ALA A 18 -31.84 -3.66 -44.79
N VAL A 19 -32.66 -3.65 -43.74
CA VAL A 19 -33.89 -2.81 -43.63
C VAL A 19 -33.58 -1.50 -42.85
N MET A 20 -32.34 -1.14 -42.62
CA MET A 20 -32.03 0.26 -42.35
C MET A 20 -32.00 1.03 -43.66
N SER A 21 -33.20 1.40 -44.16
CA SER A 21 -33.33 2.47 -45.15
C SER A 21 -32.54 3.67 -44.65
N PRO A 22 -31.76 4.35 -45.50
CA PRO A 22 -31.16 5.63 -45.11
C PRO A 22 -32.34 6.56 -44.78
N LEU A 23 -32.55 6.84 -43.49
CA LEU A 23 -33.34 7.99 -43.10
C LEU A 23 -32.65 9.19 -43.74
N GLU A 24 -33.31 9.85 -44.68
CA GLU A 24 -32.89 11.16 -45.19
C GLU A 24 -32.71 12.05 -43.94
N ALA A 25 -31.49 12.57 -43.74
CA ALA A 25 -31.21 13.48 -42.67
C ALA A 25 -32.06 14.73 -42.87
N GLN A 26 -33.13 14.89 -42.09
CA GLN A 26 -33.85 16.16 -42.02
C GLN A 26 -32.90 17.19 -41.40
N ASP A 27 -32.64 18.26 -42.12
CA ASP A 27 -31.76 19.34 -41.65
C ASP A 27 -32.27 19.99 -40.34
N ILE A 28 -33.56 19.86 -40.04
CA ILE A 28 -34.21 20.44 -38.86
C ILE A 28 -34.82 19.33 -38.00
N PHE A 29 -34.42 19.28 -36.72
CA PHE A 29 -35.06 18.39 -35.77
C PHE A 29 -36.39 18.96 -35.27
N VAL A 30 -37.49 18.31 -35.58
CA VAL A 30 -38.83 18.77 -35.19
C VAL A 30 -39.26 18.11 -33.87
N ILE A 31 -39.45 18.90 -32.82
CA ILE A 31 -40.01 18.49 -31.54
C ILE A 31 -41.51 18.33 -31.70
N LYS A 32 -41.97 17.09 -31.88
CA LYS A 32 -43.39 16.76 -31.99
C LYS A 32 -44.02 16.59 -30.63
N SER A 33 -45.30 16.99 -30.49
CA SER A 33 -46.05 16.75 -29.25
C SER A 33 -46.18 15.23 -29.04
N GLN A 34 -45.51 14.70 -28.07
CA GLN A 34 -45.71 13.31 -27.63
C GLN A 34 -46.35 13.32 -26.24
N LYS A 35 -47.40 12.53 -26.05
CA LYS A 35 -48.10 12.32 -24.78
C LYS A 35 -47.25 11.60 -23.72
N THR A 36 -46.00 11.24 -24.01
CA THR A 36 -45.16 10.43 -23.16
C THR A 36 -43.93 11.22 -22.70
N ARG A 37 -43.57 11.02 -21.45
CA ARG A 37 -42.37 11.55 -20.75
C ARG A 37 -41.05 11.04 -21.37
N GLN A 38 -40.91 11.02 -22.70
CA GLN A 38 -39.74 10.45 -23.38
C GLN A 38 -38.74 11.53 -23.73
N SER A 39 -37.47 11.21 -23.48
CA SER A 39 -36.36 11.99 -23.99
C SER A 39 -36.21 11.86 -25.50
N LEU A 40 -35.82 12.94 -26.15
CA LEU A 40 -35.53 13.00 -27.58
C LEU A 40 -34.02 13.07 -27.80
N PHE A 41 -33.54 12.36 -28.81
CA PHE A 41 -32.10 12.29 -29.11
C PHE A 41 -31.85 12.89 -30.50
N PRO A 42 -31.59 14.21 -30.57
CA PRO A 42 -31.40 14.91 -31.85
C PRO A 42 -30.01 14.71 -32.47
N ALA A 43 -29.17 13.83 -31.92
CA ALA A 43 -27.79 13.65 -32.39
C ALA A 43 -27.68 13.31 -33.88
N PHE A 44 -28.66 12.55 -34.45
CA PHE A 44 -28.69 12.20 -35.87
C PHE A 44 -28.93 13.41 -36.79
N ASN A 45 -29.61 14.45 -36.28
CA ASN A 45 -29.86 15.70 -37.01
C ASN A 45 -28.81 16.78 -36.71
N ALA A 46 -27.84 16.45 -35.90
CA ALA A 46 -26.72 17.36 -35.58
C ALA A 46 -25.67 17.31 -36.67
N GLU A 47 -25.02 18.41 -36.85
CA GLU A 47 -23.84 18.53 -37.69
C GLU A 47 -22.64 18.92 -36.85
N TYR A 48 -21.45 18.54 -37.23
CA TYR A 48 -20.24 18.89 -36.50
C TYR A 48 -19.14 19.43 -37.39
N PHE A 49 -18.26 20.20 -36.80
CA PHE A 49 -17.05 20.74 -37.42
C PHE A 49 -15.85 20.55 -36.48
N GLU A 50 -14.77 20.01 -36.99
CA GLU A 50 -13.53 19.82 -36.23
C GLU A 50 -12.58 21.01 -36.44
N ASP A 51 -12.37 21.80 -35.40
CA ASP A 51 -11.32 22.84 -35.37
C ASP A 51 -10.04 22.26 -34.77
N LYS A 52 -9.13 21.85 -35.67
CA LYS A 52 -7.80 21.31 -35.30
C LYS A 52 -6.92 22.32 -34.61
N THR A 53 -7.17 23.61 -34.81
CA THR A 53 -6.38 24.69 -34.23
C THR A 53 -6.87 25.09 -32.84
N GLY A 54 -8.16 24.81 -32.51
CA GLY A 54 -8.84 25.23 -31.29
C GLY A 54 -8.98 26.77 -31.15
N LYS A 55 -8.65 27.55 -32.17
CA LYS A 55 -8.55 29.01 -32.10
C LYS A 55 -9.66 29.76 -32.82
N LEU A 56 -10.54 29.06 -33.52
CA LEU A 56 -11.61 29.73 -34.27
C LEU A 56 -12.62 30.38 -33.31
N SER A 57 -12.98 31.63 -33.62
CA SER A 57 -14.05 32.32 -32.91
C SER A 57 -15.42 31.81 -33.33
N PHE A 58 -16.43 32.13 -32.55
CA PHE A 58 -17.81 31.71 -32.85
C PHE A 58 -18.29 32.23 -34.22
N GLU A 59 -17.96 33.49 -34.57
CA GLU A 59 -18.30 34.12 -35.83
C GLU A 59 -17.59 33.45 -37.04
N GLN A 60 -16.34 33.03 -36.87
CA GLN A 60 -15.60 32.32 -37.89
C GLN A 60 -16.14 30.92 -38.14
N VAL A 61 -16.60 30.25 -37.07
CA VAL A 61 -17.12 28.89 -37.15
C VAL A 61 -18.50 28.85 -37.83
N GLN A 62 -19.31 29.89 -37.69
CA GLN A 62 -20.61 29.98 -38.37
C GLN A 62 -20.47 29.92 -39.90
N GLN A 63 -19.31 30.31 -40.44
CA GLN A 63 -18.99 30.33 -41.89
C GLN A 63 -18.35 29.02 -42.38
N GLN A 64 -18.08 28.07 -41.46
CA GLN A 64 -17.46 26.80 -41.83
C GLN A 64 -18.47 25.80 -42.37
N HIS A 65 -17.96 24.83 -43.11
CA HIS A 65 -18.76 23.71 -43.60
C HIS A 65 -18.88 22.64 -42.48
N PHE A 66 -20.10 22.40 -42.04
CA PHE A 66 -20.42 21.36 -41.02
C PHE A 66 -20.72 20.03 -41.71
N ILE A 67 -20.25 18.96 -41.13
CA ILE A 67 -20.46 17.58 -41.60
C ILE A 67 -21.65 17.01 -40.88
N PRO A 68 -22.64 16.44 -41.56
CA PRO A 68 -23.78 15.80 -40.92
C PRO A 68 -23.38 14.58 -40.08
N ASN A 69 -23.86 14.51 -38.82
CA ASN A 69 -23.71 13.33 -38.02
C ASN A 69 -24.70 12.25 -38.40
N ARG A 70 -24.20 11.11 -38.86
CA ARG A 70 -25.04 9.95 -39.25
C ARG A 70 -25.11 8.88 -38.13
N ALA A 71 -24.58 9.17 -36.95
CA ALA A 71 -24.62 8.26 -35.81
C ALA A 71 -25.69 8.67 -34.80
N SER A 72 -26.13 7.73 -34.00
CA SER A 72 -27.09 7.97 -32.91
C SER A 72 -26.48 8.74 -31.73
N SER A 73 -25.16 8.91 -31.69
CA SER A 73 -24.42 9.68 -30.70
C SER A 73 -23.27 10.42 -31.34
N LEU A 74 -22.84 11.50 -30.70
CA LEU A 74 -21.65 12.27 -31.08
C LEU A 74 -20.49 11.77 -30.21
N ASN A 75 -19.57 11.03 -30.83
CA ASN A 75 -18.40 10.47 -30.15
C ASN A 75 -17.14 10.72 -31.00
N PHE A 76 -16.26 11.57 -30.52
CA PHE A 76 -15.04 11.97 -31.20
C PHE A 76 -13.78 11.32 -30.58
N GLY A 77 -13.95 10.49 -29.53
CA GLY A 77 -12.85 9.82 -28.84
C GLY A 77 -11.91 10.79 -28.12
N TYR A 78 -10.66 10.38 -27.97
CA TYR A 78 -9.60 11.26 -27.48
C TYR A 78 -9.09 12.13 -28.62
N SER A 79 -9.19 13.45 -28.48
CA SER A 79 -8.74 14.39 -29.48
C SER A 79 -8.28 15.70 -28.81
N SER A 80 -7.19 16.27 -29.33
CA SER A 80 -6.75 17.63 -28.98
C SER A 80 -7.49 18.72 -29.78
N SER A 81 -8.34 18.33 -30.73
CA SER A 81 -9.13 19.26 -31.52
C SER A 81 -10.33 19.79 -30.72
N THR A 82 -10.81 20.96 -31.10
CA THR A 82 -12.09 21.49 -30.63
C THR A 82 -13.20 21.08 -31.60
N PHE A 83 -14.28 20.52 -31.07
CA PHE A 83 -15.42 20.17 -31.88
C PHE A 83 -16.58 21.14 -31.68
N TRP A 84 -17.10 21.63 -32.81
CA TRP A 84 -18.29 22.44 -32.85
C TRP A 84 -19.44 21.63 -33.38
N ILE A 85 -20.57 21.69 -32.67
CA ILE A 85 -21.79 20.94 -33.02
C ILE A 85 -22.85 21.99 -33.33
N ARG A 86 -23.50 21.86 -34.46
CA ARG A 86 -24.64 22.70 -34.89
C ARG A 86 -25.90 21.85 -34.94
N LEU A 87 -26.98 22.42 -34.44
CA LEU A 87 -28.29 21.76 -34.47
C LEU A 87 -29.38 22.79 -34.70
N GLN A 88 -30.29 22.52 -35.65
CA GLN A 88 -31.49 23.29 -35.90
C GLN A 88 -32.69 22.59 -35.30
N LEU A 89 -33.48 23.32 -34.54
CA LEU A 89 -34.64 22.82 -33.84
C LEU A 89 -35.92 23.60 -34.22
N GLN A 90 -37.01 22.89 -34.40
CA GLN A 90 -38.34 23.47 -34.50
C GLN A 90 -39.26 22.89 -33.42
N ASN A 91 -39.90 23.74 -32.64
CA ASN A 91 -40.85 23.31 -31.62
C ASN A 91 -42.25 23.24 -32.20
N ALA A 92 -42.69 22.07 -32.59
CA ALA A 92 -44.09 21.81 -32.98
C ALA A 92 -44.99 21.36 -31.80
N SER A 93 -44.39 21.27 -30.58
CA SER A 93 -45.13 20.87 -29.37
C SER A 93 -45.71 22.08 -28.66
N ALA A 94 -46.73 21.87 -27.80
CA ALA A 94 -47.25 22.89 -26.90
C ALA A 94 -46.34 23.14 -25.68
N ALA A 95 -45.34 22.29 -25.43
CA ALA A 95 -44.42 22.43 -24.32
C ALA A 95 -43.30 23.41 -24.65
N ASN A 96 -43.08 24.37 -23.78
CA ASN A 96 -42.03 25.39 -23.95
C ASN A 96 -40.86 25.22 -23.02
N ASP A 97 -40.90 24.24 -22.13
CA ASP A 97 -39.93 24.07 -21.04
C ASP A 97 -38.97 22.89 -21.32
N TRP A 98 -38.24 23.01 -22.42
CA TRP A 98 -37.26 22.02 -22.83
C TRP A 98 -35.87 22.33 -22.31
N ARG A 99 -35.04 21.29 -22.06
CA ARG A 99 -33.66 21.38 -21.67
C ARG A 99 -32.81 20.45 -22.52
N PHE A 100 -31.63 20.91 -22.90
CA PHE A 100 -30.59 20.01 -23.37
C PHE A 100 -29.85 19.45 -22.18
N LEU A 101 -29.71 18.16 -22.16
CA LEU A 101 -29.03 17.44 -21.09
C LEU A 101 -27.80 16.71 -21.66
N SER A 102 -26.65 16.93 -21.06
CA SER A 102 -25.51 16.03 -21.16
C SER A 102 -25.29 15.38 -19.80
N PHE A 103 -25.44 14.07 -19.75
CA PHE A 103 -25.22 13.29 -18.51
C PHE A 103 -23.77 13.20 -18.12
N ILE A 104 -22.84 13.41 -19.06
CA ILE A 104 -21.43 13.29 -18.82
C ILE A 104 -20.98 14.52 -18.06
N PRO A 105 -20.67 14.41 -16.74
CA PRO A 105 -20.33 15.57 -15.93
C PRO A 105 -18.89 16.06 -16.15
N TYR A 106 -18.06 15.31 -16.89
CA TYR A 106 -16.61 15.54 -17.05
C TYR A 106 -16.20 16.17 -18.39
N HIS A 107 -17.12 16.92 -19.07
CA HIS A 107 -16.68 17.79 -20.18
C HIS A 107 -15.79 18.90 -19.64
N ASN A 108 -14.53 18.95 -20.09
CA ASN A 108 -13.57 19.92 -19.58
C ASN A 108 -13.99 21.34 -19.90
N TYR A 109 -14.27 21.62 -21.18
CA TYR A 109 -14.75 22.91 -21.66
C TYR A 109 -15.97 22.67 -22.53
N LEU A 110 -17.08 23.31 -22.19
CA LEU A 110 -18.35 23.19 -22.87
C LEU A 110 -19.02 24.56 -22.96
N ASP A 111 -19.14 25.06 -24.17
CA ASP A 111 -19.86 26.27 -24.43
C ASP A 111 -21.15 25.96 -25.18
N TYR A 112 -22.20 26.70 -24.89
CA TYR A 112 -23.52 26.62 -25.50
C TYR A 112 -23.95 27.97 -26.02
N TRP A 113 -24.36 28.04 -27.31
CA TRP A 113 -24.97 29.21 -27.90
C TRP A 113 -26.37 28.86 -28.43
N GLN A 114 -27.34 29.71 -28.11
CA GLN A 114 -28.69 29.63 -28.63
C GLN A 114 -29.01 30.94 -29.37
N GLN A 115 -29.50 30.83 -30.57
CA GLN A 115 -30.01 31.97 -31.32
C GLN A 115 -31.33 32.44 -30.72
N THR A 116 -31.42 33.66 -30.24
CA THR A 116 -32.62 34.28 -29.68
C THR A 116 -33.34 35.22 -30.67
N SER A 117 -32.57 35.81 -31.56
CA SER A 117 -33.06 36.66 -32.67
C SER A 117 -32.04 36.59 -33.81
N PRO A 118 -32.36 37.03 -35.02
CA PRO A 118 -31.38 37.16 -36.10
C PRO A 118 -30.16 37.97 -35.59
N ASN A 119 -28.99 37.35 -35.57
CA ASN A 119 -27.71 37.92 -35.09
C ASN A 119 -27.57 38.11 -33.58
N THR A 120 -28.51 37.61 -32.75
CA THR A 120 -28.38 37.66 -31.27
C THR A 120 -28.27 36.28 -30.71
N TRP A 121 -27.24 36.07 -29.88
CA TRP A 121 -26.92 34.76 -29.31
C TRP A 121 -26.86 34.85 -27.79
N LYS A 122 -27.52 33.92 -27.14
CA LYS A 122 -27.36 33.66 -25.72
C LYS A 122 -26.19 32.68 -25.57
N HIS A 123 -25.18 33.06 -24.83
CA HIS A 123 -23.99 32.24 -24.59
C HIS A 123 -23.92 31.78 -23.14
N ILE A 124 -23.62 30.52 -22.93
CA ILE A 124 -23.35 29.93 -21.63
C ILE A 124 -22.01 29.20 -21.75
N GLN A 125 -21.05 29.62 -20.95
CA GLN A 125 -19.75 28.98 -20.83
C GLN A 125 -19.71 28.16 -19.56
N THR A 126 -19.38 26.91 -19.66
CA THR A 126 -19.32 25.97 -18.54
C THR A 126 -18.35 24.82 -18.83
N GLY A 127 -18.24 23.91 -17.91
CA GLY A 127 -17.36 22.75 -18.06
C GLY A 127 -16.82 22.32 -16.71
N TRP A 128 -16.09 21.23 -16.73
CA TRP A 128 -15.45 20.71 -15.53
C TRP A 128 -14.26 21.59 -15.06
N MET A 129 -13.67 22.33 -15.99
CA MET A 129 -12.53 23.24 -15.73
C MET A 129 -12.96 24.67 -15.31
N TYR A 130 -14.25 24.89 -15.12
CA TYR A 130 -14.79 26.11 -14.55
C TYR A 130 -15.38 25.82 -13.15
N PRO A 131 -15.46 26.81 -12.24
CA PRO A 131 -16.15 26.65 -10.97
C PRO A 131 -17.57 26.09 -11.16
N PHE A 132 -18.05 25.30 -10.21
CA PHE A 132 -19.35 24.64 -10.32
C PHE A 132 -20.51 25.64 -10.58
N ALA A 133 -20.39 26.85 -10.00
CA ALA A 133 -21.35 27.94 -10.20
C ALA A 133 -21.53 28.34 -11.67
N SER A 134 -20.55 28.07 -12.55
CA SER A 134 -20.66 28.34 -14.00
C SER A 134 -21.76 27.55 -14.68
N ARG A 135 -22.28 26.50 -14.04
CA ARG A 135 -23.40 25.69 -14.54
C ARG A 135 -24.76 26.37 -14.40
N GLY A 136 -24.80 27.58 -13.82
CA GLY A 136 -26.02 28.33 -13.58
C GLY A 136 -26.82 27.80 -12.36
N ASN A 137 -28.11 28.13 -12.30
CA ASN A 137 -28.99 27.73 -11.19
C ASN A 137 -29.40 26.23 -11.24
N PHE A 138 -28.56 25.37 -11.81
CA PHE A 138 -28.83 23.95 -11.92
C PHE A 138 -28.38 23.20 -10.68
N GLU A 139 -29.32 22.52 -10.06
CA GLU A 139 -29.07 21.70 -8.86
C GLU A 139 -28.46 20.33 -9.14
N HIS A 140 -28.18 20.01 -10.40
CA HIS A 140 -27.64 18.70 -10.80
C HIS A 140 -26.15 18.73 -11.17
N VAL A 141 -25.48 17.59 -11.05
CA VAL A 141 -24.05 17.41 -11.38
C VAL A 141 -23.75 17.41 -12.88
N GLY A 142 -24.71 17.05 -13.74
CA GLY A 142 -24.60 17.13 -15.20
C GLY A 142 -24.77 18.53 -15.76
N PHE A 143 -24.69 18.66 -17.09
CA PHE A 143 -24.93 19.92 -17.80
C PHE A 143 -26.33 19.93 -18.38
N ALA A 144 -27.14 20.92 -18.02
CA ALA A 144 -28.47 21.08 -18.58
C ALA A 144 -28.67 22.54 -19.01
N PHE A 145 -28.87 22.74 -20.29
CA PHE A 145 -29.02 24.07 -20.88
C PHE A 145 -30.50 24.38 -21.11
N PRO A 146 -30.99 25.53 -20.64
CA PRO A 146 -32.35 25.95 -20.92
C PRO A 146 -32.52 26.23 -22.41
N LEU A 147 -33.57 25.68 -22.99
CA LEU A 147 -33.93 25.94 -24.38
C LEU A 147 -35.15 26.87 -24.40
N ASP A 148 -34.89 28.08 -24.81
CA ASP A 148 -35.93 29.10 -24.99
C ASP A 148 -36.47 29.00 -26.43
N LEU A 149 -37.54 28.18 -26.60
CA LEU A 149 -38.10 27.86 -27.92
C LEU A 149 -39.61 27.83 -27.85
N PRO A 150 -40.28 28.96 -28.16
CA PRO A 150 -41.75 29.05 -28.27
C PRO A 150 -42.31 28.08 -29.32
N GLN A 151 -43.57 27.70 -29.16
CA GLN A 151 -44.26 26.85 -30.10
C GLN A 151 -44.25 27.48 -31.52
N GLY A 152 -43.93 26.66 -32.51
CA GLY A 152 -43.84 27.05 -33.92
C GLY A 152 -42.53 27.75 -34.32
N SER A 153 -41.68 28.13 -33.36
CA SER A 153 -40.44 28.80 -33.67
C SER A 153 -39.32 27.81 -34.06
N ILE A 154 -38.33 28.33 -34.79
CA ILE A 154 -37.10 27.63 -35.17
C ILE A 154 -35.92 28.35 -34.49
N THR A 155 -34.99 27.60 -33.96
CA THR A 155 -33.74 28.15 -33.41
C THR A 155 -32.56 27.31 -33.87
N THR A 156 -31.41 27.97 -33.99
CA THR A 156 -30.13 27.33 -34.22
C THR A 156 -29.33 27.33 -32.96
N ILE A 157 -28.70 26.22 -32.66
CA ILE A 157 -27.89 25.99 -31.45
C ILE A 157 -26.52 25.53 -31.86
N TYR A 158 -25.51 26.03 -31.11
CA TYR A 158 -24.16 25.54 -31.21
C TYR A 158 -23.66 25.06 -29.86
N PHE A 159 -22.89 23.98 -29.87
CA PHE A 159 -22.05 23.55 -28.76
C PHE A 159 -20.61 23.55 -29.21
N LYS A 160 -19.70 23.95 -28.33
CA LYS A 160 -18.27 23.82 -28.49
C LYS A 160 -17.74 22.92 -27.42
N LEU A 161 -17.06 21.85 -27.81
CA LEU A 161 -16.45 20.89 -26.90
C LEU A 161 -14.94 20.83 -27.12
N SER A 162 -14.20 20.88 -26.05
CA SER A 162 -12.76 20.62 -26.06
C SER A 162 -12.31 20.08 -24.70
N GLY A 163 -11.21 19.35 -24.67
CA GLY A 163 -10.70 18.84 -23.40
C GLY A 163 -9.68 17.73 -23.55
N TYR A 164 -9.36 17.17 -22.40
CA TYR A 164 -8.34 16.13 -22.22
C TYR A 164 -8.94 14.72 -22.10
N ASP A 165 -10.26 14.63 -21.89
CA ASP A 165 -11.01 13.39 -21.73
C ASP A 165 -11.71 13.00 -23.03
N PRO A 166 -12.23 11.77 -23.20
CA PRO A 166 -12.95 11.39 -24.40
C PRO A 166 -14.12 12.33 -24.70
N LEU A 167 -14.12 12.90 -25.88
CA LEU A 167 -15.14 13.85 -26.32
C LEU A 167 -16.38 13.11 -26.85
N THR A 168 -17.19 12.60 -25.91
CA THR A 168 -18.46 11.97 -26.18
C THR A 168 -19.58 12.87 -25.71
N PHE A 169 -20.45 13.33 -26.61
CA PHE A 169 -21.55 14.24 -26.29
C PHE A 169 -22.92 13.59 -26.53
N PRO A 170 -23.50 12.92 -25.50
CA PRO A 170 -24.84 12.39 -25.57
C PRO A 170 -25.84 13.54 -25.50
N LEU A 171 -26.22 14.05 -26.65
CA LEU A 171 -27.17 15.15 -26.75
C LEU A 171 -28.60 14.62 -26.56
N GLU A 172 -29.21 15.01 -25.45
CA GLU A 172 -30.57 14.62 -25.09
C GLU A 172 -31.44 15.88 -24.88
N LEU A 173 -32.62 15.88 -25.43
CA LEU A 173 -33.61 16.93 -25.23
C LEU A 173 -34.73 16.39 -24.34
N ILE A 174 -34.96 17.01 -23.21
CA ILE A 174 -35.92 16.56 -22.19
C ILE A 174 -36.73 17.72 -21.63
N GLN A 175 -37.99 17.47 -21.26
CA GLN A 175 -38.80 18.46 -20.56
C GLN A 175 -38.32 18.63 -19.10
N LYS A 176 -38.40 19.85 -18.55
CA LYS A 176 -37.94 20.17 -17.20
C LYS A 176 -38.56 19.24 -16.14
N GLN A 177 -39.88 19.00 -16.20
CA GLN A 177 -40.53 18.12 -15.23
C GLN A 177 -39.99 16.69 -15.23
N SER A 178 -39.70 16.16 -16.43
CA SER A 178 -39.11 14.83 -16.59
C SER A 178 -37.64 14.81 -16.15
N LEU A 179 -36.93 15.91 -16.38
CA LEU A 179 -35.56 16.12 -15.93
C LEU A 179 -35.47 16.12 -14.40
N ASP A 180 -36.37 16.91 -13.74
CA ASP A 180 -36.40 17.00 -12.28
C ASP A 180 -36.67 15.64 -11.63
N LEU A 181 -37.65 14.88 -12.18
CA LEU A 181 -37.92 13.51 -11.72
C LEU A 181 -36.71 12.59 -11.91
N ARG A 182 -36.05 12.70 -13.05
CA ARG A 182 -34.86 11.89 -13.33
C ARG A 182 -33.75 12.22 -12.37
N PHE A 183 -33.50 13.50 -12.07
CA PHE A 183 -32.49 13.92 -11.13
C PHE A 183 -32.77 13.43 -9.69
N GLN A 184 -34.05 13.43 -9.30
CA GLN A 184 -34.45 12.84 -8.01
C GLN A 184 -34.12 11.33 -7.96
N LEU A 185 -34.44 10.60 -9.03
CA LEU A 185 -34.12 9.15 -9.11
C LEU A 185 -32.62 8.89 -9.14
N GLU A 186 -31.85 9.67 -9.89
CA GLU A 186 -30.39 9.57 -9.93
C GLU A 186 -29.76 9.91 -8.56
N ASN A 187 -30.22 10.97 -7.90
CA ASN A 187 -29.76 11.32 -6.56
C ASN A 187 -30.09 10.22 -5.54
N LEU A 188 -31.27 9.62 -5.62
CA LEU A 188 -31.65 8.48 -4.78
C LEU A 188 -30.75 7.27 -5.06
N TYR A 189 -30.52 6.95 -6.32
CA TYR A 189 -29.66 5.85 -6.73
C TYR A 189 -28.23 6.03 -6.22
N TYR A 190 -27.63 7.18 -6.49
CA TYR A 190 -26.27 7.46 -6.02
C TYR A 190 -26.19 7.62 -4.51
N GLY A 191 -27.24 8.15 -3.87
CA GLY A 191 -27.34 8.19 -2.41
C GLY A 191 -27.30 6.79 -1.79
N ILE A 192 -28.05 5.85 -2.35
CA ILE A 192 -28.02 4.43 -1.93
C ILE A 192 -26.64 3.83 -2.20
N TYR A 193 -26.08 4.04 -3.39
CA TYR A 193 -24.78 3.50 -3.78
C TYR A 193 -23.66 4.00 -2.84
N PHE A 194 -23.55 5.32 -2.66
CA PHE A 194 -22.55 5.89 -1.76
C PHE A 194 -22.81 5.52 -0.29
N GLY A 195 -24.08 5.37 0.09
CA GLY A 195 -24.46 4.84 1.40
C GLY A 195 -23.92 3.42 1.63
N ILE A 196 -24.06 2.53 0.64
CA ILE A 196 -23.48 1.18 0.70
C ILE A 196 -21.96 1.26 0.85
N LEU A 197 -21.26 2.06 0.03
CA LEU A 197 -19.81 2.24 0.12
C LEU A 197 -19.38 2.76 1.48
N ALA A 198 -20.09 3.77 2.01
CA ALA A 198 -19.77 4.37 3.31
C ALA A 198 -19.97 3.37 4.46
N VAL A 199 -21.07 2.62 4.46
CA VAL A 199 -21.33 1.58 5.45
C VAL A 199 -20.25 0.50 5.39
N MET A 200 -19.90 0.03 4.20
CA MET A 200 -18.87 -0.99 4.01
C MET A 200 -17.47 -0.48 4.40
N LEU A 201 -17.18 0.80 4.12
CA LEU A 201 -15.95 1.46 4.57
C LEU A 201 -15.86 1.47 6.09
N LEU A 202 -16.89 1.98 6.77
CA LEU A 202 -16.92 2.09 8.23
C LEU A 202 -16.90 0.71 8.90
N TYR A 203 -17.66 -0.25 8.38
CA TYR A 203 -17.69 -1.62 8.88
C TYR A 203 -16.31 -2.28 8.79
N ASN A 204 -15.66 -2.23 7.63
CA ASN A 204 -14.35 -2.84 7.46
C ASN A 204 -13.24 -2.07 8.19
N LEU A 205 -13.37 -0.74 8.32
CA LEU A 205 -12.49 0.08 9.15
C LEU A 205 -12.59 -0.31 10.62
N PHE A 206 -13.79 -0.52 11.14
CA PHE A 206 -14.01 -1.00 12.50
C PHE A 206 -13.35 -2.37 12.73
N ILE A 207 -13.52 -3.30 11.76
CA ILE A 207 -12.86 -4.61 11.83
C ILE A 207 -11.34 -4.44 11.78
N TYR A 208 -10.81 -3.57 10.93
CA TYR A 208 -9.38 -3.29 10.87
C TYR A 208 -8.84 -2.79 12.22
N VAL A 209 -9.52 -1.84 12.86
CA VAL A 209 -9.11 -1.30 14.16
C VAL A 209 -9.08 -2.40 15.23
N THR A 210 -10.04 -3.34 15.16
CA THR A 210 -10.17 -4.44 16.10
C THR A 210 -9.13 -5.55 15.87
N LEU A 211 -8.97 -5.99 14.63
CA LEU A 211 -8.11 -7.13 14.26
C LEU A 211 -6.68 -6.72 13.87
N ARG A 212 -6.48 -5.48 13.43
CA ARG A 212 -5.21 -4.94 12.91
C ARG A 212 -4.60 -5.78 11.78
N ASP A 213 -5.44 -6.47 11.03
CA ASP A 213 -5.01 -7.25 9.87
C ASP A 213 -4.83 -6.34 8.64
N ARG A 214 -3.66 -6.39 8.01
CA ARG A 214 -3.29 -5.59 6.83
C ARG A 214 -4.23 -5.79 5.64
N ASN A 215 -4.85 -6.97 5.52
CA ASN A 215 -5.83 -7.22 4.46
C ASN A 215 -7.01 -6.24 4.53
N TYR A 216 -7.53 -6.00 5.75
CA TYR A 216 -8.59 -5.02 5.96
C TYR A 216 -8.12 -3.59 5.69
N LEU A 217 -6.86 -3.24 6.01
CA LEU A 217 -6.31 -1.91 5.72
C LEU A 217 -6.29 -1.62 4.20
N TYR A 218 -5.75 -2.56 3.41
CA TYR A 218 -5.71 -2.40 1.95
C TYR A 218 -7.11 -2.37 1.35
N TYR A 219 -8.01 -3.16 1.89
CA TYR A 219 -9.38 -3.22 1.46
C TYR A 219 -10.16 -1.92 1.79
N VAL A 220 -10.00 -1.38 2.99
CA VAL A 220 -10.56 -0.08 3.40
C VAL A 220 -10.05 1.04 2.49
N ALA A 221 -8.74 1.06 2.22
CA ALA A 221 -8.14 2.03 1.30
C ALA A 221 -8.71 1.89 -0.12
N TYR A 222 -8.94 0.68 -0.59
CA TYR A 222 -9.59 0.42 -1.88
C TYR A 222 -11.03 0.94 -1.92
N ILE A 223 -11.86 0.66 -0.90
CA ILE A 223 -13.23 1.19 -0.82
C ILE A 223 -13.23 2.72 -0.81
N LEU A 224 -12.31 3.34 -0.06
CA LEU A 224 -12.15 4.79 -0.04
C LEU A 224 -11.80 5.34 -1.43
N CYS A 225 -10.92 4.67 -2.15
CA CYS A 225 -10.59 5.04 -3.53
C CYS A 225 -11.80 4.90 -4.47
N LEU A 226 -12.60 3.85 -4.33
CA LEU A 226 -13.85 3.70 -5.09
C LEU A 226 -14.84 4.82 -4.78
N LEU A 227 -14.98 5.19 -3.50
CA LEU A 227 -15.83 6.31 -3.10
C LEU A 227 -15.35 7.61 -3.75
N ILE A 228 -14.06 7.88 -3.78
CA ILE A 228 -13.48 9.07 -4.42
C ILE A 228 -13.66 9.02 -5.93
N ILE A 229 -13.34 7.91 -6.60
CA ILE A 229 -13.40 7.84 -8.06
C ILE A 229 -14.83 7.94 -8.58
N PHE A 230 -15.79 7.24 -7.96
CA PHE A 230 -17.18 7.31 -8.39
C PHE A 230 -17.82 8.66 -8.03
N SER A 231 -17.54 9.24 -6.88
CA SER A 231 -18.03 10.59 -6.54
C SER A 231 -17.40 11.68 -7.43
N SER A 232 -16.14 11.47 -7.87
CA SER A 232 -15.50 12.35 -8.85
C SER A 232 -16.13 12.17 -10.25
N SER A 233 -16.19 10.95 -10.77
CA SER A 233 -16.70 10.68 -12.13
C SER A 233 -18.16 11.05 -12.31
N THR A 234 -18.97 10.99 -11.25
CA THR A 234 -20.38 11.42 -11.27
C THR A 234 -20.55 12.92 -11.00
N GLY A 235 -19.48 13.62 -10.59
CA GLY A 235 -19.51 15.06 -10.31
C GLY A 235 -19.99 15.46 -8.89
N TYR A 236 -20.36 14.51 -8.04
CA TYR A 236 -20.77 14.82 -6.65
C TYR A 236 -19.63 15.36 -5.81
N LEU A 237 -18.39 14.82 -6.00
CA LEU A 237 -17.21 15.32 -5.30
C LEU A 237 -16.95 16.78 -5.64
N PHE A 238 -17.07 17.15 -6.93
CA PHE A 238 -16.91 18.51 -7.39
C PHE A 238 -17.98 19.43 -6.79
N ARG A 239 -19.24 19.01 -6.83
CA ARG A 239 -20.35 19.83 -6.33
C ARG A 239 -20.27 20.12 -4.83
N TYR A 240 -19.95 19.12 -4.00
CA TYR A 240 -20.12 19.22 -2.56
C TYR A 240 -18.82 19.46 -1.77
N ILE A 241 -17.67 19.07 -2.34
CA ILE A 241 -16.40 19.11 -1.61
C ILE A 241 -15.48 20.25 -2.10
N HIS A 242 -15.37 20.44 -3.40
CA HIS A 242 -14.45 21.45 -3.96
C HIS A 242 -15.03 22.23 -5.16
N PRO A 243 -16.21 22.86 -5.03
CA PRO A 243 -16.92 23.49 -6.14
C PRO A 243 -16.14 24.62 -6.83
N ASP A 244 -15.23 25.27 -6.10
CA ASP A 244 -14.43 26.40 -6.59
C ASP A 244 -13.03 26.02 -7.06
N LEU A 245 -12.66 24.72 -6.99
CA LEU A 245 -11.33 24.22 -7.32
C LEU A 245 -11.36 23.19 -8.46
N PRO A 246 -11.64 23.63 -9.69
CA PRO A 246 -11.84 22.72 -10.84
C PRO A 246 -10.60 21.88 -11.18
N LEU A 247 -9.38 22.37 -10.90
CA LEU A 247 -8.15 21.62 -11.11
C LEU A 247 -8.09 20.32 -10.32
N ILE A 248 -8.73 20.26 -9.15
CA ILE A 248 -8.79 19.05 -8.35
C ILE A 248 -9.51 17.92 -9.13
N ASN A 249 -10.51 18.24 -9.94
CA ASN A 249 -11.22 17.26 -10.76
C ASN A 249 -10.27 16.50 -11.70
N LEU A 250 -9.34 17.24 -12.32
CA LEU A 250 -8.40 16.66 -13.29
C LEU A 250 -7.45 15.66 -12.61
N TYR A 251 -6.94 16.03 -11.44
CA TYR A 251 -5.92 15.23 -10.75
C TYR A 251 -6.51 14.16 -9.83
N SER A 252 -7.66 14.43 -9.18
CA SER A 252 -8.23 13.51 -8.19
C SER A 252 -8.55 12.14 -8.77
N SER A 253 -9.24 12.08 -9.91
CA SER A 253 -9.59 10.80 -10.53
C SER A 253 -8.35 10.06 -11.03
N ARG A 254 -7.40 10.78 -11.62
CA ARG A 254 -6.16 10.22 -12.18
C ARG A 254 -5.27 9.61 -11.11
N ILE A 255 -5.01 10.36 -10.03
CA ILE A 255 -4.21 9.87 -8.89
C ILE A 255 -4.93 8.68 -8.23
N THR A 256 -6.25 8.80 -8.03
CA THR A 256 -7.03 7.74 -7.39
C THR A 256 -7.02 6.44 -8.19
N MET A 257 -7.04 6.50 -9.53
CA MET A 257 -6.89 5.30 -10.38
C MET A 257 -5.57 4.58 -10.14
N GLY A 258 -4.45 5.32 -10.08
CA GLY A 258 -3.15 4.73 -9.75
C GLY A 258 -3.12 4.13 -8.34
N VAL A 259 -3.72 4.82 -7.36
CA VAL A 259 -3.81 4.31 -5.98
C VAL A 259 -4.69 3.06 -5.90
N ILE A 260 -5.77 2.97 -6.68
CA ILE A 260 -6.61 1.75 -6.78
C ILE A 260 -5.77 0.55 -7.21
N VAL A 261 -4.97 0.69 -8.28
CA VAL A 261 -4.07 -0.38 -8.75
C VAL A 261 -3.11 -0.82 -7.65
N ILE A 262 -2.52 0.13 -6.93
CA ILE A 262 -1.60 -0.17 -5.81
C ILE A 262 -2.34 -0.92 -4.69
N MET A 263 -3.49 -0.43 -4.25
CA MET A 263 -4.22 -1.01 -3.11
C MET A 263 -4.78 -2.38 -3.43
N THR A 264 -5.33 -2.58 -4.62
CA THR A 264 -5.86 -3.89 -5.07
C THR A 264 -4.76 -4.90 -5.33
N SER A 265 -3.59 -4.47 -5.85
CA SER A 265 -2.39 -5.32 -5.96
C SER A 265 -1.89 -5.76 -4.59
N LEU A 266 -1.75 -4.83 -3.63
CA LEU A 266 -1.34 -5.13 -2.26
C LEU A 266 -2.35 -6.06 -1.57
N PHE A 267 -3.64 -5.79 -1.76
CA PHE A 267 -4.71 -6.66 -1.26
C PHE A 267 -4.59 -8.08 -1.85
N ALA A 268 -4.46 -8.22 -3.18
CA ALA A 268 -4.31 -9.50 -3.83
C ALA A 268 -3.06 -10.27 -3.34
N ILE A 269 -1.91 -9.59 -3.24
CA ILE A 269 -0.66 -10.17 -2.74
C ILE A 269 -0.86 -10.80 -1.36
N HIS A 270 -1.48 -10.06 -0.43
CA HIS A 270 -1.62 -10.48 0.96
C HIS A 270 -2.81 -11.41 1.18
N PHE A 271 -3.96 -11.11 0.57
CA PHE A 271 -5.18 -11.92 0.72
C PHE A 271 -5.00 -13.31 0.11
N LEU A 272 -4.48 -13.38 -1.13
CA LEU A 272 -4.23 -14.64 -1.84
C LEU A 272 -2.93 -15.32 -1.42
N GLU A 273 -2.11 -14.69 -0.58
CA GLU A 273 -0.81 -15.20 -0.14
C GLU A 273 0.09 -15.58 -1.34
N LEU A 274 0.15 -14.68 -2.35
CA LEU A 274 0.78 -14.97 -3.63
C LEU A 274 2.26 -15.39 -3.50
N LYS A 275 2.96 -14.85 -2.50
CA LYS A 275 4.35 -15.25 -2.22
C LYS A 275 4.47 -16.74 -1.90
N LYS A 276 3.44 -17.33 -1.24
CA LYS A 276 3.39 -18.75 -0.86
C LYS A 276 2.90 -19.62 -2.02
N TYR A 277 1.84 -19.19 -2.70
CA TYR A 277 1.17 -20.01 -3.70
C TYR A 277 1.69 -19.79 -5.12
N ILE A 278 2.06 -18.53 -5.51
CA ILE A 278 2.37 -18.17 -6.91
C ILE A 278 3.42 -17.03 -6.94
N LEU A 279 4.68 -17.38 -6.75
CA LEU A 279 5.77 -16.40 -6.64
C LEU A 279 5.94 -15.50 -7.88
N TRP A 280 5.69 -16.02 -9.10
CA TRP A 280 5.81 -15.20 -10.31
C TRP A 280 4.70 -14.15 -10.43
N PHE A 281 3.47 -14.44 -9.95
CA PHE A 281 2.39 -13.43 -9.85
C PHE A 281 2.69 -12.37 -8.79
N TYR A 282 3.30 -12.78 -7.67
CA TYR A 282 3.79 -11.81 -6.68
C TYR A 282 4.74 -10.78 -7.32
N LYS A 283 5.72 -11.25 -8.14
CA LYS A 283 6.65 -10.36 -8.84
C LYS A 283 5.93 -9.49 -9.88
N LEU A 284 4.97 -10.05 -10.59
CA LEU A 284 4.17 -9.32 -11.58
C LEU A 284 3.40 -8.17 -10.93
N PHE A 285 2.76 -8.39 -9.79
CA PHE A 285 2.07 -7.31 -9.06
C PHE A 285 3.02 -6.26 -8.48
N LEU A 286 4.26 -6.61 -8.15
CA LEU A 286 5.25 -5.58 -7.78
C LEU A 286 5.62 -4.68 -8.95
N ILE A 287 5.70 -5.23 -10.17
CA ILE A 287 5.90 -4.45 -11.40
C ILE A 287 4.68 -3.58 -11.65
N ASP A 288 3.48 -4.11 -11.52
CA ASP A 288 2.21 -3.40 -11.68
C ASP A 288 2.10 -2.21 -10.70
N ILE A 289 2.47 -2.39 -9.43
CA ILE A 289 2.60 -1.30 -8.45
C ILE A 289 3.62 -0.26 -8.91
N GLY A 290 4.77 -0.68 -9.41
CA GLY A 290 5.80 0.23 -9.94
C GLY A 290 5.29 1.07 -11.11
N LEU A 291 4.56 0.45 -12.04
CA LEU A 291 3.92 1.13 -13.16
C LEU A 291 2.83 2.11 -12.70
N ALA A 292 2.03 1.74 -11.70
CA ALA A 292 1.02 2.61 -11.13
C ALA A 292 1.63 3.84 -10.43
N VAL A 293 2.73 3.67 -9.70
CA VAL A 293 3.48 4.78 -9.10
C VAL A 293 4.04 5.70 -10.19
N LEU A 294 4.61 5.14 -11.25
CA LEU A 294 5.09 5.92 -12.39
C LEU A 294 3.95 6.69 -13.05
N ALA A 295 2.79 6.05 -13.26
CA ALA A 295 1.61 6.69 -13.81
C ALA A 295 1.15 7.88 -12.94
N ILE A 296 1.17 7.75 -11.61
CA ILE A 296 0.84 8.85 -10.69
C ILE A 296 1.84 10.01 -10.86
N ILE A 297 3.13 9.74 -10.99
CA ILE A 297 4.18 10.77 -11.15
C ILE A 297 3.99 11.55 -12.46
N VAL A 298 3.61 10.88 -13.55
CA VAL A 298 3.42 11.52 -14.86
C VAL A 298 2.02 12.09 -15.08
N THR A 299 1.21 12.18 -14.03
CA THR A 299 -0.21 12.61 -14.07
C THR A 299 -0.45 13.98 -14.76
N GLY A 300 0.56 14.85 -14.84
CA GLY A 300 0.45 16.16 -15.48
C GLY A 300 0.72 16.16 -16.99
N THR A 301 1.05 15.04 -17.61
CA THR A 301 1.44 14.96 -19.04
C THR A 301 0.34 14.33 -19.90
N GLU A 302 0.36 14.59 -21.21
CA GLU A 302 -0.57 13.97 -22.18
C GLU A 302 -0.40 12.44 -22.27
N LEU A 303 0.80 11.93 -21.98
CA LEU A 303 1.10 10.50 -21.95
C LEU A 303 0.25 9.74 -20.92
N TYR A 304 -0.20 10.41 -19.87
CA TYR A 304 -0.97 9.79 -18.79
C TYR A 304 -2.37 9.31 -19.22
N SER A 305 -3.05 10.03 -20.09
CA SER A 305 -4.47 9.79 -20.39
C SER A 305 -4.74 8.43 -21.05
N SER A 306 -3.81 7.91 -21.84
CA SER A 306 -3.90 6.57 -22.45
C SER A 306 -3.30 5.49 -21.54
N ALA A 307 -2.13 5.74 -20.98
CA ALA A 307 -1.36 4.74 -20.22
C ALA A 307 -2.10 4.21 -18.98
N THR A 308 -2.88 5.04 -18.27
CA THR A 308 -3.59 4.62 -17.07
C THR A 308 -4.80 3.77 -17.38
N ASN A 309 -5.55 4.11 -18.45
CA ASN A 309 -6.67 3.31 -18.88
C ASN A 309 -6.22 1.94 -19.39
N ASP A 310 -5.09 1.89 -20.09
CA ASP A 310 -4.49 0.65 -20.57
C ASP A 310 -4.01 -0.21 -19.40
N LEU A 311 -3.35 0.40 -18.40
CA LEU A 311 -2.93 -0.27 -17.18
C LEU A 311 -4.12 -0.87 -16.43
N LEU A 312 -5.20 -0.11 -16.22
CA LEU A 312 -6.40 -0.57 -15.52
C LEU A 312 -7.11 -1.70 -16.29
N SER A 313 -7.11 -1.63 -17.61
CA SER A 313 -7.70 -2.65 -18.48
C SER A 313 -7.00 -4.00 -18.40
N ILE A 314 -5.67 -3.98 -18.18
CA ILE A 314 -4.85 -5.20 -17.98
C ILE A 314 -4.92 -5.67 -16.53
N HIS A 315 -4.94 -4.74 -15.57
CA HIS A 315 -4.93 -5.02 -14.14
C HIS A 315 -6.12 -5.87 -13.67
N SER A 316 -7.36 -5.51 -14.08
CA SER A 316 -8.57 -6.21 -13.62
C SER A 316 -8.60 -7.70 -14.02
N PRO A 317 -8.28 -8.10 -15.27
CA PRO A 317 -8.11 -9.52 -15.63
C PRO A 317 -6.98 -10.22 -14.87
N LEU A 318 -5.88 -9.51 -14.57
CA LEU A 318 -4.79 -10.08 -13.77
C LEU A 318 -5.22 -10.42 -12.36
N LEU A 319 -6.03 -9.56 -11.72
CA LEU A 319 -6.60 -9.83 -10.39
C LEU A 319 -7.45 -11.09 -10.40
N LEU A 320 -8.34 -11.24 -11.39
CA LEU A 320 -9.16 -12.44 -11.53
C LEU A 320 -8.32 -13.69 -11.77
N LEU A 321 -7.34 -13.61 -12.68
CA LEU A 321 -6.46 -14.74 -12.99
C LEU A 321 -5.63 -15.17 -11.77
N ALA A 322 -5.10 -14.20 -11.00
CA ALA A 322 -4.41 -14.48 -9.75
C ALA A 322 -5.30 -15.24 -8.75
N GLY A 323 -6.57 -14.80 -8.62
CA GLY A 323 -7.56 -15.48 -7.79
C GLY A 323 -7.82 -16.92 -8.22
N ILE A 324 -8.07 -17.14 -9.51
CA ILE A 324 -8.33 -18.47 -10.10
C ILE A 324 -7.13 -19.41 -9.86
N LEU A 325 -5.92 -18.93 -10.11
CA LEU A 325 -4.71 -19.73 -9.93
C LEU A 325 -4.43 -20.01 -8.45
N ALA A 326 -4.64 -19.05 -7.56
CA ALA A 326 -4.51 -19.26 -6.13
C ALA A 326 -5.53 -20.31 -5.61
N TRP A 327 -6.78 -20.22 -6.09
CA TRP A 327 -7.81 -21.19 -5.77
C TRP A 327 -7.42 -22.62 -6.23
N ARG A 328 -6.96 -22.77 -7.48
CA ARG A 328 -6.49 -24.05 -8.02
C ARG A 328 -5.29 -24.63 -7.26
N ARG A 329 -4.49 -23.77 -6.60
CA ARG A 329 -3.36 -24.19 -5.77
C ARG A 329 -3.70 -24.40 -4.30
N GLY A 330 -5.00 -24.44 -3.95
CA GLY A 330 -5.49 -24.85 -2.64
C GLY A 330 -5.83 -23.71 -1.70
N ASN A 331 -5.77 -22.43 -2.12
CA ASN A 331 -6.27 -21.33 -1.32
C ASN A 331 -7.79 -21.28 -1.36
N GLN A 332 -8.45 -21.86 -0.35
CA GLN A 332 -9.91 -21.96 -0.30
C GLN A 332 -10.60 -20.59 -0.20
N SER A 333 -9.99 -19.61 0.44
CA SER A 333 -10.56 -18.26 0.57
C SER A 333 -10.64 -17.53 -0.77
N ALA A 334 -9.86 -17.94 -1.76
CA ALA A 334 -9.84 -17.34 -3.08
C ALA A 334 -11.15 -17.51 -3.86
N ARG A 335 -12.05 -18.44 -3.50
CA ARG A 335 -13.33 -18.67 -4.20
C ARG A 335 -14.24 -17.44 -4.21
N TYR A 336 -14.40 -16.77 -3.09
CA TYR A 336 -15.21 -15.54 -2.99
C TYR A 336 -14.53 -14.36 -3.67
N TYR A 337 -13.20 -14.31 -3.61
CA TYR A 337 -12.41 -13.33 -4.34
C TYR A 337 -12.64 -13.45 -5.87
N VAL A 338 -12.58 -14.66 -6.41
CA VAL A 338 -12.84 -14.93 -7.84
C VAL A 338 -14.26 -14.52 -8.22
N LEU A 339 -15.26 -14.86 -7.40
CA LEU A 339 -16.65 -14.48 -7.63
C LEU A 339 -16.81 -12.96 -7.65
N ALA A 340 -16.23 -12.25 -6.69
CA ALA A 340 -16.29 -10.81 -6.57
C ALA A 340 -15.72 -10.10 -7.82
N TRP A 341 -14.50 -10.44 -8.19
CA TRP A 341 -13.86 -9.88 -9.38
C TRP A 341 -14.55 -10.28 -10.69
N SER A 342 -15.14 -11.48 -10.77
CA SER A 342 -15.94 -11.88 -11.94
C SER A 342 -17.16 -10.96 -12.15
N ILE A 343 -17.89 -10.65 -11.08
CA ILE A 343 -19.06 -9.76 -11.15
C ILE A 343 -18.63 -8.33 -11.56
N PHE A 344 -17.56 -7.81 -10.97
CA PHE A 344 -17.04 -6.50 -11.34
C PHE A 344 -16.63 -6.44 -12.82
N ILE A 345 -15.89 -7.44 -13.32
CA ILE A 345 -15.45 -7.51 -14.72
C ILE A 345 -16.62 -7.63 -15.67
N ILE A 346 -17.67 -8.40 -15.32
CA ILE A 346 -18.91 -8.47 -16.12
C ILE A 346 -19.54 -7.08 -16.22
N GLY A 347 -19.63 -6.34 -15.11
CA GLY A 347 -20.14 -4.97 -15.10
C GLY A 347 -19.31 -4.02 -15.98
N ALA A 348 -17.99 -4.07 -15.85
CA ALA A 348 -17.06 -3.26 -16.64
C ALA A 348 -17.09 -3.61 -18.14
N THR A 349 -17.21 -4.89 -18.47
CA THR A 349 -17.36 -5.35 -19.85
C THR A 349 -18.70 -4.89 -20.45
N THR A 350 -19.77 -4.94 -19.67
CA THR A 350 -21.11 -4.50 -20.13
C THR A 350 -21.11 -3.01 -20.51
N ILE A 351 -20.51 -2.14 -19.69
CA ILE A 351 -20.43 -0.72 -20.02
C ILE A 351 -19.53 -0.46 -21.23
N THR A 352 -18.45 -1.23 -21.38
CA THR A 352 -17.55 -1.13 -22.56
C THR A 352 -18.30 -1.51 -23.84
N LEU A 353 -19.01 -2.63 -23.84
CA LEU A 353 -19.83 -3.07 -24.99
C LEU A 353 -20.95 -2.07 -25.31
N ARG A 354 -21.58 -1.47 -24.30
CA ARG A 354 -22.54 -0.39 -24.48
C ARG A 354 -21.92 0.84 -25.15
N ASN A 355 -20.74 1.26 -24.68
CA ASN A 355 -20.03 2.42 -25.24
C ASN A 355 -19.58 2.17 -26.69
N MET A 356 -19.32 0.92 -27.05
CA MET A 356 -19.07 0.50 -28.44
C MET A 356 -20.36 0.40 -29.29
N GLY A 357 -21.54 0.65 -28.71
CA GLY A 357 -22.80 0.56 -29.41
C GLY A 357 -23.35 -0.87 -29.63
N LEU A 358 -22.70 -1.88 -29.01
CA LEU A 358 -23.09 -3.29 -29.12
C LEU A 358 -24.25 -3.67 -28.19
N LEU A 359 -24.46 -2.89 -27.12
CA LEU A 359 -25.57 -3.06 -26.19
C LEU A 359 -26.45 -1.81 -26.14
N PRO A 360 -27.77 -1.97 -25.90
CA PRO A 360 -28.69 -0.84 -25.80
C PRO A 360 -28.39 0.01 -24.54
N ILE A 361 -28.62 1.31 -24.66
CA ILE A 361 -28.54 2.23 -23.50
C ILE A 361 -29.86 2.10 -22.72
N ASN A 362 -29.80 1.51 -21.53
CA ASN A 362 -30.89 1.43 -20.59
C ASN A 362 -30.37 1.59 -19.14
N ALA A 363 -31.27 1.67 -18.16
CA ALA A 363 -30.90 1.87 -16.77
C ALA A 363 -29.93 0.80 -16.25
N PHE A 364 -30.10 -0.45 -16.65
CA PHE A 364 -29.21 -1.54 -16.24
C PHE A 364 -27.82 -1.37 -16.84
N THR A 365 -27.69 -1.26 -18.18
CA THR A 365 -26.38 -1.14 -18.85
C THR A 365 -25.65 0.16 -18.53
N THR A 366 -26.35 1.16 -17.99
CA THR A 366 -25.76 2.42 -17.55
C THR A 366 -25.09 2.29 -16.18
N HIS A 367 -25.65 1.49 -15.29
CA HIS A 367 -25.21 1.40 -13.89
C HIS A 367 -24.56 0.05 -13.54
N THR A 368 -24.15 -0.74 -14.54
CA THR A 368 -23.56 -2.06 -14.32
C THR A 368 -22.26 -2.05 -13.51
N VAL A 369 -21.44 -1.00 -13.66
CA VAL A 369 -20.18 -0.90 -12.93
C VAL A 369 -20.42 -0.58 -11.46
N GLU A 370 -21.34 0.33 -11.17
CA GLU A 370 -21.71 0.68 -9.81
C GLU A 370 -22.36 -0.51 -9.10
N ILE A 371 -23.28 -1.22 -9.77
CA ILE A 371 -23.88 -2.44 -9.23
C ILE A 371 -22.82 -3.52 -9.03
N GLY A 372 -21.95 -3.71 -10.02
CA GLY A 372 -20.86 -4.68 -9.98
C GLY A 372 -19.88 -4.40 -8.83
N SER A 373 -19.49 -3.14 -8.67
CA SER A 373 -18.57 -2.73 -7.58
C SER A 373 -19.21 -2.84 -6.20
N ALA A 374 -20.49 -2.52 -6.04
CA ALA A 374 -21.20 -2.69 -4.78
C ALA A 374 -21.27 -4.17 -4.37
N LEU A 375 -21.61 -5.06 -5.32
CA LEU A 375 -21.63 -6.50 -5.10
C LEU A 375 -20.23 -7.07 -4.84
N GLU A 376 -19.24 -6.62 -5.60
CA GLU A 376 -17.82 -6.99 -5.41
C GLU A 376 -17.34 -6.64 -4.01
N ILE A 377 -17.61 -5.42 -3.53
CA ILE A 377 -17.23 -4.99 -2.19
C ILE A 377 -17.88 -5.87 -1.12
N ILE A 378 -19.17 -6.16 -1.25
CA ILE A 378 -19.86 -7.03 -0.28
C ILE A 378 -19.21 -8.44 -0.28
N LEU A 379 -18.95 -9.00 -1.46
CA LEU A 379 -18.35 -10.32 -1.60
C LEU A 379 -16.91 -10.38 -1.10
N LEU A 380 -16.11 -9.33 -1.35
CA LEU A 380 -14.74 -9.24 -0.80
C LEU A 380 -14.74 -9.12 0.72
N SER A 381 -15.70 -8.39 1.30
CA SER A 381 -15.87 -8.35 2.75
C SER A 381 -16.24 -9.73 3.32
N LEU A 382 -17.12 -10.46 2.64
CA LEU A 382 -17.44 -11.85 2.98
C LEU A 382 -16.22 -12.77 2.80
N ALA A 383 -15.41 -12.55 1.76
CA ALA A 383 -14.16 -13.29 1.54
C ALA A 383 -13.18 -13.10 2.71
N LEU A 384 -13.03 -11.85 3.18
CA LEU A 384 -12.21 -11.54 4.34
C LEU A 384 -12.74 -12.20 5.62
N ALA A 385 -14.06 -12.15 5.83
CA ALA A 385 -14.70 -12.80 6.96
C ALA A 385 -14.54 -14.35 6.92
N ASP A 386 -14.67 -14.96 5.74
CA ASP A 386 -14.45 -16.40 5.53
C ASP A 386 -12.98 -16.78 5.77
N LYS A 387 -12.03 -15.98 5.28
CA LYS A 387 -10.61 -16.18 5.57
C LYS A 387 -10.34 -16.14 7.08
N TYR A 388 -10.90 -15.16 7.78
CA TYR A 388 -10.77 -15.06 9.23
C TYR A 388 -11.39 -16.25 9.94
N ARG A 389 -12.59 -16.69 9.50
CA ARG A 389 -13.27 -17.88 10.02
C ARG A 389 -12.41 -19.13 9.86
N ILE A 390 -11.82 -19.33 8.67
CA ILE A 390 -10.92 -20.48 8.40
C ILE A 390 -9.73 -20.45 9.35
N LEU A 391 -9.05 -19.30 9.45
CA LEU A 391 -7.91 -19.13 10.34
C LEU A 391 -8.26 -19.36 11.82
N ARG A 392 -9.46 -18.91 12.23
CA ARG A 392 -9.97 -19.13 13.57
C ARG A 392 -10.21 -20.61 13.83
N ILE A 393 -10.87 -21.32 12.91
CA ILE A 393 -11.12 -22.76 13.01
C ILE A 393 -9.80 -23.54 13.09
N GLU A 394 -8.82 -23.19 12.25
CA GLU A 394 -7.50 -23.80 12.29
C GLU A 394 -6.80 -23.56 13.63
N LYS A 395 -6.87 -22.34 14.14
CA LYS A 395 -6.34 -22.00 15.46
C LYS A 395 -7.05 -22.74 16.58
N GLU A 396 -8.38 -22.79 16.57
CA GLU A 396 -9.18 -23.52 17.55
C GLU A 396 -8.85 -25.03 17.51
N LYS A 397 -8.72 -25.61 16.30
CA LYS A 397 -8.32 -26.99 16.11
C LYS A 397 -6.91 -27.25 16.67
N ALA A 398 -5.94 -26.40 16.32
CA ALA A 398 -4.59 -26.52 16.85
C ALA A 398 -4.55 -26.38 18.39
N THR A 399 -5.35 -25.46 18.94
CA THR A 399 -5.49 -25.31 20.41
C THR A 399 -6.13 -26.55 21.06
N TYR A 400 -7.15 -27.10 20.39
CA TYR A 400 -7.81 -28.32 20.86
C TYR A 400 -6.87 -29.54 20.81
N GLU A 401 -6.11 -29.69 19.70
CA GLU A 401 -5.09 -30.73 19.60
C GLU A 401 -3.99 -30.59 20.66
N ALA A 402 -3.54 -29.35 20.91
CA ALA A 402 -2.59 -29.04 21.96
C ALA A 402 -3.18 -29.39 23.37
N LEU A 403 -4.48 -29.10 23.61
CA LEU A 403 -5.16 -29.42 24.85
C LEU A 403 -5.27 -30.93 25.05
N ILE A 404 -5.60 -31.69 23.98
CA ILE A 404 -5.64 -33.17 24.04
C ILE A 404 -4.26 -33.73 24.37
N ILE A 405 -3.21 -33.19 23.73
CA ILE A 405 -1.84 -33.61 24.02
C ILE A 405 -1.50 -33.32 25.49
N GLN A 406 -1.87 -32.13 25.98
CA GLN A 406 -1.65 -31.74 27.35
C GLN A 406 -2.45 -32.63 28.35
N GLN A 407 -3.72 -32.94 28.00
CA GLN A 407 -4.52 -33.85 28.82
C GLN A 407 -3.92 -35.25 28.88
N LYS A 408 -3.52 -35.82 27.73
CA LYS A 408 -2.85 -37.13 27.70
C LYS A 408 -1.55 -37.12 28.50
N ALA A 409 -0.76 -36.02 28.36
CA ALA A 409 0.46 -35.90 29.16
C ALA A 409 0.15 -35.80 30.67
N ASN A 410 -0.93 -35.11 31.05
CA ASN A 410 -1.37 -35.02 32.42
C ASN A 410 -1.90 -36.39 32.93
N GLU A 411 -2.71 -37.13 32.15
CA GLU A 411 -3.19 -38.48 32.50
C GLU A 411 -2.02 -39.46 32.65
N GLU A 412 -1.02 -39.37 31.74
CA GLU A 412 0.20 -40.17 31.87
C GLU A 412 1.00 -39.79 33.11
N LEU A 413 1.07 -38.48 33.39
CA LEU A 413 1.71 -37.97 34.62
C LEU A 413 0.95 -38.38 35.88
N GLU A 414 -0.39 -38.28 35.87
CA GLU A 414 -1.24 -38.72 36.96
C GLU A 414 -1.13 -40.23 37.17
N GLY A 415 -1.07 -41.02 36.07
CA GLY A 415 -0.79 -42.46 36.10
C GLY A 415 0.55 -42.75 36.78
N LYS A 416 1.62 -42.05 36.36
CA LYS A 416 2.94 -42.16 36.98
C LYS A 416 2.96 -41.67 38.43
N VAL A 417 2.20 -40.58 38.72
CA VAL A 417 2.06 -40.08 40.09
C VAL A 417 1.33 -41.09 40.95
N LYS A 418 0.25 -41.71 40.41
CA LYS A 418 -0.52 -42.72 41.11
C LYS A 418 0.29 -44.01 41.40
N GLU A 419 1.05 -44.46 40.39
CA GLU A 419 1.99 -45.56 40.52
C GLU A 419 3.09 -45.25 41.53
N ARG A 420 3.67 -44.07 41.44
CA ARG A 420 4.64 -43.59 42.43
C ARG A 420 4.04 -43.37 43.83
N THR A 421 2.76 -42.97 43.91
CA THR A 421 2.08 -42.79 45.17
C THR A 421 1.78 -44.16 45.85
N LEU A 422 1.47 -45.20 45.06
CA LEU A 422 1.38 -46.56 45.54
C LEU A 422 2.73 -47.10 45.99
N GLU A 423 3.78 -46.91 45.20
CA GLU A 423 5.17 -47.21 45.61
C GLU A 423 5.58 -46.44 46.86
N LEU A 424 5.19 -45.12 46.94
CA LEU A 424 5.42 -44.32 48.14
C LEU A 424 4.58 -44.81 49.36
N SER A 425 3.35 -45.31 49.09
CA SER A 425 2.52 -45.85 50.18
C SER A 425 3.06 -47.19 50.75
N GLU A 426 3.60 -48.04 49.86
CA GLU A 426 4.34 -49.21 50.25
C GLU A 426 5.68 -48.85 50.93
N SER A 427 6.38 -47.86 50.39
CA SER A 427 7.61 -47.30 50.98
C SER A 427 7.36 -46.53 52.28
N ASN A 428 6.17 -45.91 52.49
CA ASN A 428 5.80 -45.27 53.77
C ASN A 428 5.60 -46.27 54.94
N THR A 429 5.28 -47.55 54.65
CA THR A 429 5.32 -48.62 55.65
C THR A 429 6.76 -49.00 56.00
N GLU A 430 7.69 -48.90 55.03
CA GLU A 430 9.13 -49.03 55.29
C GLU A 430 9.73 -47.76 55.92
N LEU A 431 9.21 -46.52 55.53
CA LEU A 431 9.62 -45.25 56.09
C LEU A 431 9.31 -45.07 57.62
N ARG A 432 8.38 -45.81 58.18
CA ARG A 432 8.25 -45.83 59.67
C ARG A 432 9.46 -46.48 60.38
N GLN A 433 10.19 -47.36 59.68
CA GLN A 433 11.46 -47.89 60.17
C GLN A 433 12.64 -46.91 59.84
N ILE A 434 12.48 -46.03 58.76
CA ILE A 434 13.48 -45.09 58.35
C ILE A 434 13.39 -43.72 59.06
N ASN A 435 12.33 -43.48 59.94
CA ASN A 435 12.27 -42.22 60.69
C ASN A 435 13.42 -42.04 61.72
N GLU A 436 14.13 -43.09 62.06
CA GLU A 436 15.39 -42.96 62.80
C GLU A 436 16.55 -42.58 61.96
N GLU A 437 16.47 -42.82 60.54
CA GLU A 437 17.43 -42.31 59.60
C GLU A 437 17.09 -40.88 59.10
N LEU A 438 15.85 -40.39 59.41
CA LEU A 438 15.41 -39.07 58.94
C LEU A 438 16.17 -37.91 59.53
N ASP A 439 16.64 -38.04 60.80
CA ASP A 439 17.50 -37.00 61.40
C ASP A 439 18.84 -36.87 60.65
N ALA A 440 19.39 -37.98 60.16
CA ALA A 440 20.57 -37.95 59.30
C ALA A 440 20.27 -37.34 57.92
N THR A 441 19.03 -37.63 57.37
CA THR A 441 18.59 -37.11 56.08
C THR A 441 18.23 -35.63 56.14
N LEU A 442 17.67 -35.13 57.26
CA LEU A 442 17.48 -33.69 57.51
C LEU A 442 18.80 -32.92 57.54
N HIS A 443 19.83 -33.55 58.04
CA HIS A 443 21.16 -32.96 58.01
C HIS A 443 21.67 -32.89 56.55
N THR A 444 21.42 -33.91 55.75
CA THR A 444 21.81 -33.97 54.33
C THR A 444 21.02 -32.95 53.47
N VAL A 445 19.72 -32.76 53.73
CA VAL A 445 18.90 -31.75 53.04
C VAL A 445 19.28 -30.32 53.40
N ARG A 446 19.72 -30.08 54.65
CA ARG A 446 20.31 -28.77 55.03
C ARG A 446 21.64 -28.53 54.27
N LEU A 447 22.47 -29.55 54.15
CA LEU A 447 23.67 -29.44 53.35
C LEU A 447 23.38 -29.18 51.88
N GLN A 448 22.38 -29.89 51.27
CA GLN A 448 21.96 -29.67 49.89
C GLN A 448 21.38 -28.27 49.65
N LYS A 449 20.60 -27.75 50.62
CA LYS A 449 20.08 -26.39 50.51
C LYS A 449 21.19 -25.37 50.49
N ASN A 450 22.20 -25.52 51.37
CA ASN A 450 23.35 -24.68 51.43
C ASN A 450 24.19 -24.80 50.10
N GLU A 451 24.25 -26.04 49.57
CA GLU A 451 24.95 -26.29 48.30
C GLU A 451 24.22 -25.64 47.09
N ILE A 452 22.87 -25.65 47.05
CA ILE A 452 22.11 -24.93 46.02
C ILE A 452 22.26 -23.42 46.20
N GLU A 453 22.29 -22.88 47.41
CA GLU A 453 22.57 -21.46 47.66
C GLU A 453 23.99 -21.10 47.21
N GLU A 454 24.98 -21.95 47.51
CA GLU A 454 26.33 -21.81 47.03
C GLU A 454 26.43 -21.91 45.49
N GLN A 455 25.70 -22.89 44.88
CA GLN A 455 25.64 -23.02 43.42
C GLN A 455 25.00 -21.79 42.76
N ASN A 456 23.93 -21.23 43.32
CA ASN A 456 23.29 -20.00 42.85
C ASN A 456 24.23 -18.81 42.98
N ILE A 457 24.95 -18.70 44.07
CA ILE A 457 25.98 -17.66 44.22
C ILE A 457 27.09 -17.87 43.19
N GLN A 458 27.56 -19.12 43.01
CA GLN A 458 28.58 -19.45 41.98
C GLN A 458 28.10 -19.18 40.55
N ILE A 459 26.80 -19.46 40.25
CA ILE A 459 26.22 -19.15 38.93
C ILE A 459 26.20 -17.64 38.74
N ASN A 460 25.72 -16.87 39.72
CA ASN A 460 25.72 -15.41 39.65
C ASN A 460 27.14 -14.85 39.53
N ASP A 461 28.08 -15.36 40.35
CA ASP A 461 29.49 -14.98 40.25
C ASP A 461 30.08 -15.34 38.89
N SER A 462 29.68 -16.48 38.31
CA SER A 462 30.08 -16.91 36.97
C SER A 462 29.55 -15.98 35.89
N ILE A 463 28.27 -15.54 36.01
CA ILE A 463 27.68 -14.57 35.09
C ILE A 463 28.35 -13.19 35.24
N HIS A 464 28.64 -12.75 36.48
CA HIS A 464 29.40 -11.53 36.71
C HIS A 464 30.87 -11.66 36.24
N TYR A 465 31.43 -12.86 36.30
CA TYR A 465 32.74 -13.11 35.70
C TYR A 465 32.67 -13.04 34.18
N ALA A 466 31.66 -13.61 33.54
CA ALA A 466 31.39 -13.48 32.09
C ALA A 466 31.20 -12.01 31.70
N GLN A 467 30.51 -11.21 32.53
CA GLN A 467 30.37 -9.76 32.33
C GLN A 467 31.75 -9.06 32.31
N ARG A 468 32.61 -9.37 33.26
CA ARG A 468 33.97 -8.80 33.30
C ARG A 468 34.82 -9.20 32.09
N ILE A 469 34.66 -10.45 31.61
CA ILE A 469 35.34 -10.90 30.40
C ILE A 469 34.81 -10.12 29.19
N GLN A 470 33.48 -10.00 29.06
CA GLN A 470 32.84 -9.26 27.98
C GLN A 470 33.29 -7.77 28.00
N GLN A 471 33.27 -7.14 29.18
CA GLN A 471 33.76 -5.75 29.34
C GLN A 471 35.25 -5.58 29.03
N ALA A 472 36.07 -6.60 29.29
CA ALA A 472 37.51 -6.56 28.99
C ALA A 472 37.84 -6.68 27.50
N ILE A 473 36.90 -7.26 26.71
CA ILE A 473 37.04 -7.44 25.26
C ILE A 473 36.52 -6.23 24.50
N LEU A 474 35.52 -5.53 25.07
CA LEU A 474 34.99 -4.30 24.48
C LEU A 474 36.04 -3.16 24.62
N PRO A 475 36.13 -2.28 23.60
CA PRO A 475 37.03 -1.14 23.68
C PRO A 475 36.70 -0.24 24.87
N LEU A 476 37.72 0.10 25.66
CA LEU A 476 37.56 1.01 26.78
C LEU A 476 37.27 2.44 26.27
N GLU A 477 36.49 3.21 27.00
CA GLU A 477 36.07 4.57 26.61
C GLU A 477 37.27 5.50 26.29
N HIS A 478 38.34 5.43 27.08
CA HIS A 478 39.53 6.24 26.81
C HIS A 478 40.19 5.85 25.48
N ARG A 479 40.25 4.55 25.16
CA ARG A 479 40.78 4.07 23.88
C ARG A 479 39.89 4.45 22.69
N MET A 480 38.57 4.43 22.87
CA MET A 480 37.65 4.94 21.88
C MET A 480 37.89 6.42 21.57
N LYS A 481 38.19 7.25 22.61
CA LYS A 481 38.52 8.67 22.43
C LYS A 481 39.84 8.91 21.69
N GLU A 482 40.79 7.98 21.77
CA GLU A 482 42.05 8.05 21.01
C GLU A 482 41.91 7.62 19.56
N ILE A 483 40.97 6.69 19.27
CA ILE A 483 40.80 6.08 17.96
C ILE A 483 39.82 6.89 17.10
N LEU A 484 38.74 7.36 17.70
CA LEU A 484 37.60 7.94 17.01
C LEU A 484 37.55 9.46 17.17
N PRO A 485 36.99 10.15 16.16
CA PRO A 485 36.57 11.54 16.31
C PRO A 485 35.58 11.70 17.49
N PRO A 486 35.22 12.96 17.86
CA PRO A 486 34.19 13.18 18.87
C PRO A 486 33.00 12.30 18.69
N HIS A 487 32.67 11.51 19.70
CA HIS A 487 31.62 10.50 19.65
C HIS A 487 30.89 10.36 20.99
N PHE A 488 29.71 9.77 20.96
CA PHE A 488 29.04 9.25 22.15
C PHE A 488 28.65 7.78 21.93
N LEU A 489 28.59 7.06 23.04
CA LEU A 489 28.15 5.67 23.07
C LEU A 489 27.07 5.50 24.14
N LEU A 490 25.86 5.15 23.73
CA LEU A 490 24.83 4.63 24.59
C LEU A 490 24.86 3.10 24.48
N TYR A 491 25.31 2.44 25.56
CA TYR A 491 25.39 0.99 25.66
C TYR A 491 24.67 0.52 26.92
N ARG A 492 23.52 -0.10 26.76
CA ARG A 492 22.65 -0.51 27.87
C ARG A 492 22.23 -1.95 27.68
N PRO A 493 22.93 -2.91 28.28
CA PRO A 493 22.53 -4.30 28.28
C PRO A 493 21.18 -4.47 28.94
N ARG A 494 20.36 -5.41 28.42
CA ARG A 494 19.10 -5.84 29.03
C ARG A 494 19.32 -6.69 30.28
N ASP A 495 20.25 -7.61 30.20
CA ASP A 495 20.65 -8.55 31.27
C ASP A 495 22.05 -8.16 31.83
N ILE A 496 22.66 -9.02 32.61
CA ILE A 496 24.00 -8.77 33.17
C ILE A 496 25.07 -8.69 32.07
N VAL A 497 24.88 -9.45 31.00
CA VAL A 497 25.72 -9.49 29.80
C VAL A 497 24.84 -9.24 28.55
N SER A 498 25.44 -8.80 27.46
CA SER A 498 24.74 -8.31 26.27
C SER A 498 25.05 -9.13 25.02
N GLY A 499 24.03 -9.26 24.14
CA GLY A 499 24.21 -9.71 22.76
C GLY A 499 24.75 -8.61 21.83
N ASP A 500 24.47 -7.34 22.18
CA ASP A 500 24.99 -6.20 21.45
C ASP A 500 26.48 -5.97 21.77
N PHE A 501 27.21 -5.54 20.76
CA PHE A 501 28.62 -5.17 20.96
C PHE A 501 29.06 -4.06 20.00
N TYR A 502 30.10 -3.40 20.41
CA TYR A 502 30.87 -2.46 19.61
C TYR A 502 32.36 -2.83 19.61
N TRP A 503 33.01 -2.51 18.52
CA TRP A 503 34.45 -2.74 18.36
C TRP A 503 35.07 -1.58 17.60
N ALA A 504 36.21 -1.11 18.05
CA ALA A 504 36.94 -0.04 17.39
C ALA A 504 38.44 -0.29 17.50
N GLU A 505 39.16 -0.04 16.40
CA GLU A 505 40.61 -0.14 16.37
C GLU A 505 41.19 0.79 15.29
N LYS A 506 42.44 1.23 15.48
CA LYS A 506 43.16 2.09 14.53
C LYS A 506 44.35 1.34 13.96
N LEU A 507 44.43 1.22 12.65
CA LEU A 507 45.53 0.64 11.91
C LEU A 507 46.08 1.67 10.92
N GLY A 508 47.27 2.23 11.23
CA GLY A 508 47.81 3.33 10.45
C GLY A 508 46.90 4.55 10.44
N ASP A 509 46.47 4.96 9.22
CA ASP A 509 45.62 6.11 9.01
C ASP A 509 44.13 5.74 8.96
N LYS A 510 43.76 4.48 9.24
CA LYS A 510 42.41 3.99 9.20
C LYS A 510 41.88 3.67 10.58
N ALA A 511 40.71 4.25 10.91
CA ALA A 511 39.95 3.89 12.08
C ALA A 511 38.77 2.99 11.69
N PHE A 512 38.75 1.82 12.27
CA PHE A 512 37.71 0.81 12.08
C PHE A 512 36.69 0.93 13.19
N LEU A 513 35.42 0.81 12.85
CA LEU A 513 34.33 0.88 13.77
C LEU A 513 33.26 -0.16 13.37
N ILE A 514 32.89 -0.96 14.33
CA ILE A 514 31.90 -2.04 14.12
C ILE A 514 30.89 -2.00 15.25
N VAL A 515 29.60 -2.12 14.87
CA VAL A 515 28.48 -2.29 15.79
C VAL A 515 27.74 -3.55 15.34
N GLY A 516 27.50 -4.45 16.27
CA GLY A 516 26.83 -5.71 16.02
C GLY A 516 25.76 -6.01 17.05
N ASP A 517 24.71 -6.64 16.59
CA ASP A 517 23.59 -7.18 17.35
C ASP A 517 23.54 -8.70 17.09
N CYS A 518 23.78 -9.49 18.11
CA CYS A 518 23.79 -10.95 18.03
C CYS A 518 22.41 -11.52 18.34
N THR A 519 22.07 -12.63 17.69
CA THR A 519 20.85 -13.35 18.04
C THR A 519 20.86 -13.81 19.49
N GLY A 520 19.82 -13.41 20.26
CA GLY A 520 19.65 -13.76 21.66
C GLY A 520 20.32 -12.77 22.60
N HIS A 521 19.85 -12.74 23.84
CA HIS A 521 20.31 -11.85 24.91
C HIS A 521 20.86 -12.67 26.09
N GLY A 522 21.47 -12.01 27.05
CA GLY A 522 22.09 -12.65 28.22
C GLY A 522 23.31 -13.52 27.85
N VAL A 523 23.51 -14.61 28.55
CA VAL A 523 24.73 -15.43 28.41
C VAL A 523 24.95 -15.97 26.98
N PRO A 524 23.95 -16.52 26.29
CA PRO A 524 24.12 -16.96 24.90
C PRO A 524 24.53 -15.81 23.95
N GLY A 525 23.83 -14.68 24.04
CA GLY A 525 24.19 -13.48 23.26
C GLY A 525 25.61 -13.01 23.54
N ALA A 526 26.03 -13.02 24.80
CA ALA A 526 27.39 -12.63 25.18
C ALA A 526 28.45 -13.55 24.58
N PHE A 527 28.19 -14.85 24.48
CA PHE A 527 29.13 -15.77 23.79
C PHE A 527 29.19 -15.46 22.31
N MET A 528 28.07 -15.16 21.65
CA MET A 528 28.06 -14.74 20.27
C MET A 528 28.83 -13.43 20.05
N THR A 529 28.68 -12.46 20.95
CA THR A 529 29.48 -11.23 20.97
C THR A 529 30.99 -11.54 21.05
N MET A 530 31.38 -12.42 21.95
CA MET A 530 32.82 -12.77 22.12
C MET A 530 33.36 -13.45 20.84
N LEU A 531 32.63 -14.38 20.24
CA LEU A 531 33.01 -15.04 18.99
C LEU A 531 33.08 -14.03 17.84
N GLY A 532 32.13 -13.12 17.75
CA GLY A 532 32.10 -12.05 16.76
C GLY A 532 33.32 -11.14 16.87
N ILE A 533 33.62 -10.65 18.05
CA ILE A 533 34.81 -9.79 18.32
C ILE A 533 36.11 -10.55 18.02
N GLN A 534 36.21 -11.82 18.42
CA GLN A 534 37.37 -12.63 18.13
C GLN A 534 37.58 -12.84 16.63
N ALA A 535 36.51 -13.13 15.89
CA ALA A 535 36.57 -13.26 14.44
C ALA A 535 36.95 -11.93 13.77
N ILE A 536 36.42 -10.81 14.24
CA ILE A 536 36.77 -9.48 13.76
C ILE A 536 38.27 -9.19 14.02
N ASN A 537 38.78 -9.47 15.21
CA ASN A 537 40.20 -9.31 15.53
C ASN A 537 41.08 -10.16 14.57
N GLN A 538 40.67 -11.40 14.28
CA GLN A 538 41.39 -12.25 13.36
C GLN A 538 41.38 -11.70 11.94
N ILE A 539 40.25 -11.17 11.49
CA ILE A 539 40.06 -10.64 10.13
C ILE A 539 40.82 -9.33 9.97
N VAL A 540 40.63 -8.40 10.90
CA VAL A 540 41.19 -7.03 10.78
C VAL A 540 42.63 -6.98 11.23
N LEU A 541 42.92 -7.47 12.45
CA LEU A 541 44.25 -7.29 13.04
C LEU A 541 45.26 -8.32 12.54
N GLN A 542 44.87 -9.58 12.33
CA GLN A 542 45.83 -10.63 11.95
C GLN A 542 45.93 -10.81 10.43
N LYS A 543 44.79 -10.76 9.71
CA LYS A 543 44.81 -10.90 8.24
C LYS A 543 44.94 -9.56 7.51
N GLY A 544 44.84 -8.42 8.24
CA GLY A 544 45.00 -7.09 7.66
C GLY A 544 43.91 -6.71 6.64
N VAL A 545 42.71 -7.22 6.81
CA VAL A 545 41.60 -6.90 5.90
C VAL A 545 41.01 -5.54 6.24
N GLU A 546 41.05 -4.61 5.30
CA GLU A 546 40.69 -3.21 5.53
C GLU A 546 39.32 -2.79 4.95
N ALA A 547 38.82 -3.50 3.95
CA ALA A 547 37.59 -3.13 3.26
C ALA A 547 36.36 -3.66 4.02
N PRO A 548 35.37 -2.82 4.39
CA PRO A 548 34.19 -3.21 5.17
C PRO A 548 33.45 -4.43 4.63
N HIS A 549 33.19 -4.49 3.33
CA HIS A 549 32.48 -5.58 2.70
C HIS A 549 33.26 -6.91 2.74
N GLN A 550 34.59 -6.84 2.64
CA GLN A 550 35.44 -8.04 2.76
C GLN A 550 35.48 -8.54 4.21
N ILE A 551 35.46 -7.63 5.18
CA ILE A 551 35.36 -7.99 6.60
C ILE A 551 34.09 -8.78 6.83
N LEU A 552 32.94 -8.29 6.32
CA LEU A 552 31.65 -8.98 6.46
C LEU A 552 31.62 -10.31 5.74
N ASN A 553 32.17 -10.42 4.52
CA ASN A 553 32.23 -11.68 3.78
C ASN A 553 33.05 -12.73 4.56
N LEU A 554 34.22 -12.35 5.06
CA LEU A 554 35.06 -13.26 5.85
C LEU A 554 34.42 -13.62 7.19
N LEU A 555 33.72 -12.69 7.82
CA LEU A 555 33.00 -12.95 9.05
C LEU A 555 31.88 -13.97 8.84
N ASP A 556 31.14 -13.83 7.73
CA ASP A 556 30.07 -14.73 7.34
C ASP A 556 30.58 -16.15 6.97
N GLU A 557 31.79 -16.24 6.44
CA GLU A 557 32.47 -17.52 6.21
C GLU A 557 33.01 -18.16 7.48
N MET A 558 33.54 -17.34 8.39
CA MET A 558 34.21 -17.79 9.62
C MET A 558 33.22 -18.19 10.71
N LEU A 559 32.16 -17.42 10.93
CA LEU A 559 31.24 -17.61 12.04
C LEU A 559 30.61 -19.00 12.05
N PRO A 560 30.12 -19.53 10.93
CA PRO A 560 29.60 -20.90 10.88
C PRO A 560 30.63 -21.96 11.31
N SER A 561 31.90 -21.75 10.98
CA SER A 561 32.97 -22.68 11.35
C SER A 561 33.31 -22.65 12.84
N LEU A 562 33.13 -21.49 13.48
CA LEU A 562 33.34 -21.30 14.92
C LEU A 562 32.16 -21.86 15.74
N LEU A 563 30.95 -21.89 15.15
CA LEU A 563 29.72 -22.37 15.78
C LEU A 563 29.44 -23.88 15.54
N LYS A 564 30.12 -24.51 14.59
CA LYS A 564 29.93 -25.93 14.29
C LYS A 564 30.50 -26.80 15.41
N SER A 565 29.61 -27.52 16.09
CA SER A 565 29.94 -28.70 16.89
C SER A 565 29.44 -29.95 16.14
N GLU A 566 30.06 -31.12 16.36
CA GLU A 566 29.76 -32.35 15.63
C GLU A 566 28.29 -32.81 15.69
N ASN A 567 27.46 -32.24 16.60
CA ASN A 567 26.09 -32.67 16.86
C ASN A 567 25.01 -31.59 16.87
N THR A 568 25.34 -30.31 16.68
CA THR A 568 24.36 -29.22 16.74
C THR A 568 24.65 -28.14 15.70
N SER A 569 23.70 -27.87 14.79
CA SER A 569 23.72 -26.67 13.95
C SER A 569 23.08 -25.51 14.74
N VAL A 570 23.91 -24.69 15.36
CA VAL A 570 23.44 -23.43 15.94
C VAL A 570 23.34 -22.42 14.78
N ASN A 571 22.13 -21.96 14.48
CA ASN A 571 21.86 -20.96 13.43
C ASN A 571 21.87 -19.54 13.97
N ASP A 572 22.64 -19.27 15.01
CA ASP A 572 22.78 -17.92 15.55
C ASP A 572 23.64 -17.07 14.63
N GLY A 573 23.18 -15.87 14.43
CA GLY A 573 23.81 -14.91 13.53
C GLY A 573 23.98 -13.54 14.20
N MET A 574 24.33 -12.56 13.39
CA MET A 574 24.41 -11.17 13.86
C MET A 574 24.07 -10.18 12.76
N ASP A 575 23.35 -9.12 13.15
CA ASP A 575 23.13 -7.94 12.34
C ASP A 575 24.28 -6.95 12.65
N ILE A 576 25.09 -6.59 11.67
CA ILE A 576 26.36 -5.91 11.93
C ILE A 576 26.62 -4.80 10.90
N ALA A 577 27.15 -3.69 11.37
CA ALA A 577 27.60 -2.55 10.58
C ALA A 577 29.10 -2.35 10.73
N VAL A 578 29.81 -2.22 9.64
CA VAL A 578 31.24 -1.95 9.58
C VAL A 578 31.48 -0.62 8.89
N VAL A 579 32.16 0.29 9.58
CA VAL A 579 32.62 1.57 9.07
C VAL A 579 34.13 1.66 9.17
N VAL A 580 34.76 2.14 8.13
CA VAL A 580 36.21 2.47 8.12
C VAL A 580 36.35 3.93 7.73
N LEU A 581 37.01 4.68 8.61
CA LEU A 581 37.36 6.07 8.38
C LEU A 581 38.84 6.12 7.97
N ASP A 582 39.12 6.53 6.74
CA ASP A 582 40.46 6.74 6.24
C ASP A 582 40.80 8.22 6.34
N THR A 583 41.70 8.55 7.27
CA THR A 583 42.09 9.93 7.54
C THR A 583 43.01 10.50 6.46
N GLN A 584 43.76 9.66 5.74
CA GLN A 584 44.65 10.07 4.65
C GLN A 584 43.83 10.34 3.38
N GLN A 585 42.92 9.45 3.01
CA GLN A 585 42.06 9.62 1.84
C GLN A 585 40.82 10.47 2.12
N GLN A 586 40.55 10.81 3.37
CA GLN A 586 39.36 11.52 3.82
C GLN A 586 38.07 10.85 3.32
N THR A 587 37.97 9.56 3.52
CA THR A 587 36.82 8.76 3.10
C THR A 587 36.25 7.96 4.27
N LEU A 588 34.93 7.82 4.25
CA LEU A 588 34.16 6.88 5.06
C LEU A 588 33.72 5.74 4.15
N SER A 589 34.15 4.55 4.50
CA SER A 589 33.69 3.32 3.83
C SER A 589 32.77 2.53 4.75
N PHE A 590 31.67 2.03 4.23
CA PHE A 590 30.65 1.31 4.99
C PHE A 590 30.21 0.03 4.27
N ALA A 591 29.94 -1.00 5.04
CA ALA A 591 29.16 -2.16 4.65
C ALA A 591 28.32 -2.62 5.84
N GLY A 592 27.12 -3.11 5.59
CA GLY A 592 26.19 -3.58 6.62
C GLY A 592 25.54 -4.91 6.27
N ALA A 593 25.43 -5.80 7.26
CA ALA A 593 24.60 -6.99 7.24
C ALA A 593 23.34 -6.67 8.04
N LYS A 594 22.21 -6.42 7.36
CA LYS A 594 20.92 -5.93 7.90
C LYS A 594 20.99 -4.61 8.68
N SER A 595 22.13 -4.23 9.18
CA SER A 595 22.33 -3.01 9.94
C SER A 595 22.65 -1.83 9.02
N PRO A 596 21.90 -0.72 9.06
CA PRO A 596 22.12 0.46 8.23
C PRO A 596 23.11 1.43 8.87
N LEU A 597 23.70 2.28 8.05
CA LEU A 597 24.37 3.51 8.50
C LEU A 597 23.39 4.68 8.37
N LEU A 598 23.23 5.44 9.45
CA LEU A 598 22.46 6.68 9.46
C LEU A 598 23.44 7.87 9.41
N MET A 599 23.38 8.68 8.37
CA MET A 599 24.34 9.76 8.15
C MET A 599 23.63 11.10 7.96
N ILE A 600 24.18 12.18 8.51
CA ILE A 600 23.72 13.54 8.24
C ILE A 600 24.47 14.05 7.02
N GLN A 601 23.72 14.34 5.97
CA GLN A 601 24.21 14.97 4.74
C GLN A 601 23.42 16.25 4.49
N GLU A 602 24.09 17.35 4.32
CA GLU A 602 23.47 18.66 4.06
C GLU A 602 22.36 19.03 5.06
N GLY A 603 22.49 18.60 6.32
CA GLY A 603 21.52 18.84 7.38
C GLY A 603 20.34 17.86 7.42
N HIS A 604 20.30 16.87 6.53
CA HIS A 604 19.26 15.83 6.49
C HIS A 604 19.83 14.47 6.87
N LEU A 605 19.05 13.68 7.61
CA LEU A 605 19.42 12.32 7.95
C LEU A 605 19.09 11.38 6.79
N VAL A 606 20.13 10.76 6.24
CA VAL A 606 20.06 9.78 5.15
C VAL A 606 20.36 8.40 5.70
N GLU A 607 19.56 7.41 5.33
CA GLU A 607 19.81 6.00 5.66
C GLU A 607 20.51 5.31 4.50
N ILE A 608 21.71 4.86 4.73
CA ILE A 608 22.45 3.96 3.83
C ILE A 608 22.14 2.54 4.27
N LYS A 609 21.43 1.82 3.44
CA LYS A 609 21.02 0.45 3.75
C LYS A 609 22.20 -0.51 3.61
N GLY A 610 22.35 -1.42 4.56
CA GLY A 610 23.14 -2.63 4.37
C GLY A 610 22.41 -3.67 3.51
N ASN A 611 23.06 -4.79 3.27
CA ASN A 611 22.45 -5.94 2.63
C ASN A 611 21.33 -6.52 3.52
N ASN A 612 20.30 -7.14 2.91
CA ASN A 612 19.11 -7.61 3.62
C ASN A 612 19.27 -8.98 4.32
N PHE A 613 20.49 -9.43 4.51
CA PHE A 613 20.81 -10.66 5.20
C PHE A 613 21.86 -10.42 6.30
N ALA A 614 21.68 -11.16 7.40
CA ALA A 614 22.58 -11.13 8.55
C ALA A 614 23.83 -12.00 8.29
N ILE A 615 24.86 -11.83 9.09
CA ILE A 615 25.98 -12.79 9.20
C ILE A 615 25.42 -14.11 9.73
N ASN A 616 25.76 -15.22 9.09
CA ASN A 616 25.22 -16.57 9.37
C ASN A 616 23.69 -16.63 9.37
N GLY A 617 23.03 -15.65 8.74
CA GLY A 617 21.58 -15.57 8.65
C GLY A 617 21.01 -16.37 7.48
N PHE A 618 19.69 -16.52 7.51
CA PHE A 618 18.97 -17.17 6.41
C PHE A 618 19.10 -16.35 5.12
N ARG A 619 19.63 -16.95 4.07
CA ARG A 619 19.69 -16.38 2.73
C ARG A 619 18.66 -17.05 1.81
N SER A 620 17.94 -16.24 1.02
CA SER A 620 17.08 -16.77 -0.03
C SER A 620 17.94 -17.42 -1.14
N LYS A 621 17.34 -18.34 -1.91
CA LYS A 621 18.06 -19.00 -3.03
C LYS A 621 18.62 -18.01 -4.07
N SER A 622 18.04 -16.82 -4.17
CA SER A 622 18.49 -15.75 -5.07
C SER A 622 19.66 -14.93 -4.52
N SER A 623 19.94 -15.00 -3.23
CA SER A 623 20.99 -14.21 -2.55
C SER A 623 22.16 -15.07 -2.03
N LEU A 624 22.19 -16.36 -2.36
CA LEU A 624 23.25 -17.26 -1.89
C LEU A 624 24.65 -16.86 -2.40
N ASP A 625 24.73 -16.24 -3.59
CA ASP A 625 25.99 -15.79 -4.21
C ASP A 625 26.23 -14.27 -4.05
N GLU A 626 25.36 -13.55 -3.32
CA GLU A 626 25.51 -12.12 -3.11
C GLU A 626 26.58 -11.84 -2.04
N SER A 627 27.56 -11.02 -2.40
CA SER A 627 28.54 -10.48 -1.46
C SER A 627 28.00 -9.17 -0.82
N TYR A 628 28.57 -8.80 0.34
CA TYR A 628 28.23 -7.54 0.97
C TYR A 628 28.68 -6.34 0.12
N THR A 629 27.85 -5.31 0.09
CA THR A 629 28.05 -4.13 -0.77
C THR A 629 28.90 -3.09 -0.03
N LEU A 630 29.92 -2.56 -0.72
CA LEU A 630 30.72 -1.45 -0.22
C LEU A 630 30.09 -0.12 -0.62
N HIS A 631 29.93 0.76 0.35
CA HIS A 631 29.57 2.16 0.14
C HIS A 631 30.74 3.04 0.59
N SER A 632 31.09 4.04 -0.21
CA SER A 632 32.16 5.00 0.12
C SER A 632 31.66 6.42 -0.03
N PHE A 633 32.01 7.25 0.93
CA PHE A 633 31.61 8.65 1.01
C PHE A 633 32.81 9.52 1.34
N PRO A 634 32.90 10.72 0.79
CA PRO A 634 33.92 11.66 1.23
C PRO A 634 33.62 12.13 2.67
N LEU A 635 34.64 12.21 3.49
CA LEU A 635 34.57 12.83 4.81
C LEU A 635 34.66 14.36 4.66
N SER A 636 33.70 15.06 5.24
CA SER A 636 33.71 16.53 5.34
C SER A 636 33.74 16.94 6.81
N THR A 637 34.08 18.20 7.08
CA THR A 637 34.13 18.77 8.43
C THR A 637 32.83 18.68 9.22
N ASN A 638 31.69 18.41 8.54
CA ASN A 638 30.37 18.32 9.11
C ASN A 638 29.74 16.92 8.97
N THR A 639 30.52 15.90 8.59
CA THR A 639 30.02 14.54 8.50
C THR A 639 29.67 14.02 9.88
N GLN A 640 28.42 13.69 10.13
CA GLN A 640 27.97 13.01 11.32
C GLN A 640 27.22 11.75 10.94
N PHE A 641 27.46 10.68 11.66
CA PHE A 641 26.78 9.42 11.40
C PHE A 641 26.52 8.64 12.69
N PHE A 642 25.55 7.72 12.60
CA PHE A 642 25.14 6.89 13.72
C PHE A 642 25.06 5.44 13.28
N LEU A 643 25.48 4.57 14.18
CA LEU A 643 25.28 3.12 14.13
C LEU A 643 24.43 2.73 15.33
N SER A 644 23.49 1.84 15.16
CA SER A 644 22.63 1.38 16.25
C SER A 644 22.12 -0.04 16.01
N THR A 645 21.88 -0.74 17.10
CA THR A 645 21.07 -1.95 17.12
C THR A 645 19.58 -1.60 17.13
N ASP A 646 18.70 -2.58 17.09
CA ASP A 646 17.27 -2.33 17.01
C ASP A 646 16.59 -2.08 18.37
N GLY A 647 17.27 -2.39 19.49
CA GLY A 647 16.68 -2.33 20.83
C GLY A 647 16.10 -0.96 21.21
N PHE A 648 16.71 0.15 20.75
CA PHE A 648 16.15 1.48 21.01
C PHE A 648 14.82 1.71 20.30
N GLN A 649 14.76 1.38 19.02
CA GLN A 649 13.55 1.59 18.20
C GLN A 649 12.45 0.60 18.56
N ASP A 650 12.81 -0.56 19.09
CA ASP A 650 11.92 -1.64 19.46
C ASP A 650 11.43 -1.59 20.91
N GLN A 651 12.05 -0.70 21.72
CA GLN A 651 11.67 -0.48 23.10
C GLN A 651 10.22 0.02 23.22
N PHE A 652 9.44 -0.67 24.06
CA PHE A 652 8.06 -0.27 24.37
C PHE A 652 8.02 0.85 25.41
N GLY A 653 7.05 1.76 25.23
CA GLY A 653 6.85 2.86 26.16
C GLY A 653 5.73 3.82 25.72
N GLY A 654 5.68 4.98 26.39
CA GLY A 654 4.67 6.02 26.23
C GLY A 654 3.28 5.57 26.69
N ASP A 655 2.31 6.51 26.70
CA ASP A 655 0.95 6.33 27.25
C ASP A 655 0.19 5.11 26.72
N ARG A 656 0.58 4.58 25.57
CA ARG A 656 -0.12 3.48 24.88
C ARG A 656 0.69 2.20 24.78
N GLY A 657 1.85 2.09 25.42
CA GLY A 657 2.70 0.91 25.39
C GLY A 657 3.07 0.46 23.98
N ARG A 658 3.56 1.36 23.11
CA ARG A 658 3.94 1.06 21.74
C ARG A 658 5.45 1.01 21.60
N LYS A 659 5.95 0.37 20.54
CA LYS A 659 7.36 0.49 20.17
C LYS A 659 7.70 1.95 19.85
N PHE A 660 8.94 2.36 20.14
CA PHE A 660 9.44 3.70 19.81
C PHE A 660 9.39 3.99 18.31
N MET A 661 9.66 2.99 17.51
CA MET A 661 9.62 2.94 16.05
C MET A 661 10.79 3.66 15.36
N LYS A 662 11.25 3.06 14.28
CA LYS A 662 12.38 3.52 13.46
C LYS A 662 12.24 4.98 12.97
N ARG A 663 11.02 5.40 12.61
CA ARG A 663 10.79 6.78 12.14
C ARG A 663 11.00 7.80 13.24
N ARG A 664 10.51 7.51 14.45
CA ARG A 664 10.69 8.42 15.60
C ARG A 664 12.15 8.48 16.00
N PHE A 665 12.83 7.35 16.02
CA PHE A 665 14.27 7.27 16.31
C PHE A 665 15.10 8.11 15.34
N LYS A 666 14.84 8.02 14.03
CA LYS A 666 15.51 8.85 13.02
C LYS A 666 15.26 10.34 13.21
N ASN A 667 14.01 10.72 13.52
CA ASN A 667 13.68 12.12 13.79
C ASN A 667 14.43 12.62 15.04
N LEU A 668 14.50 11.80 16.09
CA LEU A 668 15.25 12.11 17.28
C LEU A 668 16.74 12.36 16.94
N LEU A 669 17.39 11.44 16.24
CA LEU A 669 18.79 11.61 15.84
C LEU A 669 19.02 12.87 14.99
N SER A 670 18.08 13.22 14.10
CA SER A 670 18.16 14.46 13.33
C SER A 670 18.08 15.70 14.22
N THR A 671 17.24 15.66 15.26
CA THR A 671 17.10 16.75 16.23
C THR A 671 18.35 16.89 17.12
N LEU A 672 19.01 15.77 17.43
CA LEU A 672 20.21 15.73 18.25
C LEU A 672 21.46 16.23 17.51
N ALA A 673 21.53 16.03 16.20
CA ALA A 673 22.70 16.26 15.37
C ALA A 673 23.40 17.64 15.53
N PRO A 674 22.69 18.77 15.73
CA PRO A 674 23.35 20.07 15.92
C PRO A 674 24.11 20.22 17.26
N HIS A 675 23.81 19.37 18.24
CA HIS A 675 24.39 19.46 19.59
C HIS A 675 25.78 18.82 19.70
N SER A 676 26.50 19.06 20.83
CA SER A 676 27.73 18.35 21.12
C SER A 676 27.44 16.86 21.39
N VAL A 677 28.43 16.00 21.20
CA VAL A 677 28.26 14.55 21.35
C VAL A 677 27.84 14.16 22.78
N GLU A 678 28.30 14.87 23.78
CA GLU A 678 27.95 14.67 25.19
C GLU A 678 26.45 15.05 25.41
N THR A 679 26.01 16.17 24.82
CA THR A 679 24.62 16.60 24.89
C THR A 679 23.72 15.63 24.15
N GLN A 680 24.15 15.12 22.99
CA GLN A 680 23.42 14.13 22.22
C GLN A 680 23.15 12.86 23.03
N GLN A 681 24.21 12.36 23.70
CA GLN A 681 24.11 11.18 24.57
C GLN A 681 23.08 11.40 25.67
N LEU A 682 23.22 12.49 26.44
CA LEU A 682 22.31 12.80 27.54
C LEU A 682 20.85 12.94 27.10
N MET A 683 20.65 13.61 25.98
CA MET A 683 19.28 13.77 25.43
C MET A 683 18.70 12.45 24.95
N LEU A 684 19.53 11.56 24.36
CA LEU A 684 19.13 10.25 23.91
C LEU A 684 18.74 9.34 25.10
N GLU A 685 19.54 9.35 26.17
CA GLU A 685 19.27 8.63 27.41
C GLU A 685 17.98 9.12 28.07
N ASN A 686 17.82 10.43 28.21
CA ASN A 686 16.61 11.02 28.79
C ASN A 686 15.35 10.73 27.98
N GLU A 687 15.42 10.75 26.65
CA GLU A 687 14.28 10.40 25.79
C GLU A 687 13.92 8.92 25.93
N LEU A 688 14.93 8.03 26.03
CA LEU A 688 14.71 6.62 26.25
C LEU A 688 14.04 6.35 27.61
N ASP A 689 14.59 6.92 28.68
CA ASP A 689 14.05 6.72 30.03
C ASP A 689 12.65 7.30 30.19
N SER A 690 12.43 8.49 29.61
CA SER A 690 11.09 9.10 29.55
C SER A 690 10.10 8.26 28.72
N TRP A 691 10.57 7.65 27.64
CA TRP A 691 9.75 6.77 26.82
C TRP A 691 9.38 5.49 27.57
N MET A 692 10.35 4.91 28.26
CA MET A 692 10.16 3.65 28.98
C MET A 692 9.16 3.79 30.13
N ASP A 693 9.20 4.85 30.92
CA ASP A 693 8.28 5.20 32.01
C ASP A 693 7.71 3.97 32.75
N GLY A 694 8.60 3.15 33.35
CA GLY A 694 8.24 1.93 34.06
C GLY A 694 8.13 0.64 33.22
N TYR A 695 8.24 0.71 31.91
CA TYR A 695 8.37 -0.48 31.07
C TYR A 695 9.77 -1.07 31.21
N ARG A 696 9.84 -2.42 31.26
CA ARG A 696 11.14 -3.10 31.27
C ARG A 696 11.83 -2.96 29.91
N GLN A 697 13.14 -2.89 29.95
CA GLN A 697 13.94 -3.01 28.74
C GLN A 697 13.72 -4.38 28.10
N LEU A 698 13.48 -4.40 26.80
CA LEU A 698 13.13 -5.62 26.05
C LEU A 698 14.31 -6.28 25.39
N ASP A 699 15.28 -5.49 24.97
CA ASP A 699 16.46 -5.96 24.26
C ASP A 699 17.68 -5.14 24.66
N ASP A 700 18.85 -5.58 24.30
CA ASP A 700 20.07 -4.82 24.43
C ASP A 700 19.98 -3.54 23.61
N ILE A 701 20.49 -2.44 24.08
CA ILE A 701 20.43 -1.13 23.39
C ILE A 701 21.85 -0.61 23.17
N LEU A 702 22.19 -0.41 21.90
CA LEU A 702 23.43 0.19 21.51
C LEU A 702 23.19 1.29 20.46
N VAL A 703 23.65 2.51 20.74
CA VAL A 703 23.67 3.63 19.80
C VAL A 703 25.01 4.34 19.89
N LEU A 704 25.69 4.40 18.77
CA LEU A 704 26.97 5.08 18.63
C LEU A 704 26.86 6.22 17.64
N GLY A 705 27.08 7.44 18.07
CA GLY A 705 27.06 8.63 17.22
C GLY A 705 28.43 9.24 17.10
N ILE A 706 28.87 9.53 15.88
CA ILE A 706 30.20 10.09 15.60
C ILE A 706 30.08 11.37 14.80
N LYS A 707 30.82 12.39 15.23
CA LYS A 707 30.94 13.66 14.54
C LYS A 707 32.34 13.77 13.97
N ALA A 708 32.49 13.42 12.69
CA ALA A 708 33.79 13.51 12.05
C ALA A 708 34.16 14.99 11.88
N SER A 709 35.14 15.46 12.65
CA SER A 709 35.91 16.66 12.32
C SER A 709 37.09 16.23 11.44
N LEU A 710 37.50 17.06 10.48
CA LEU A 710 38.78 16.84 9.78
C LEU A 710 39.88 16.64 10.85
N LEU A 711 40.39 15.42 10.94
CA LEU A 711 41.50 15.06 11.78
C LEU A 711 42.79 15.60 11.19
#